data_43470926687fd6e85fc98060da31a8b0
#
_entry.id   43470926687fd6e85fc98060da31a8b0
#
_cell.length_a   1.000
_cell.length_b   1.000
_cell.length_c   1.000
_cell.angle_alpha   90.00
_cell.angle_beta   90.00
_cell.angle_gamma   90.00
#
_symmetry.space_group_name_H-M   'P 1'
#
loop_
_entity.id
_entity.type
_entity.pdbx_description
1 polymer ?
#
loop_
_entity_poly.entity_id
_entity_poly.type
_entity_poly.pdbx_seq_one_letter_code
_entity_poly.pdbx_strand_id
1 'polypeptide(L)'
;MARWIGASIVLVVGMWAASALAQLQPVVPAEMRGRVDAERAGFHDAANIRTVFYNFGMVGDYPPDPGNVDLSVFHSAEVPKGSGLNYTDGITPFVLAKVRDRKGRDVYIMETGYRERQGISSLRNRVMRFEPRPGYFQADPSINRGRSPAISNDPRTWPDFWPDKVNDPDDPGWPGSWNGYFGKRPNADQESFTVMDDDFYDAWDYYPDSRDSTRRGLGLRIEVRGFQWSNPQAANVIFWHYDITNEGTTDYDNNIIFGMYMDSGVGGSALSCDGIYESDDDNAYFDKSFGLNLVYTWDKLGHGVGLSSNCLPTGYLGYSYLETPGNPYDGVDNDMDGIVDERRDGGSGQLLLGHQAILAYVNSHYDVRQFERAIGTIATRPAYRVARWWTGDEDMDWVAELSDTGADGVFGTDDTGEGDGIPTEGEPNFDRTDLNESDQIGLTGFKMNRIRPGQGNPSEETDNIVFFDDGKEWPKRLYQFFTARNPADRFDKALMLNYNIGFLFASGPFRLPAGKRERFSLALAYGADLEELRNTVRIVQQIYNANYQFAVPPPQPKVTAEAGDGWVRLSWDDAAERGIDPVTLQYDFEGYRIYRSTDPEFRDPRVITTARGTGPLGNGRPNAQFDLKNGIKGFSKQTVEGVAYYL
;
A
#
# COMPACT_ATOMS: atom_id res chain seq x y z
N MET A 1 67.10 47.94 -0.35
CA MET A 1 66.80 46.72 0.43
C MET A 1 65.39 46.90 1.02
N ALA A 2 64.37 46.39 0.39
CA ALA A 2 63.01 46.40 0.91
C ALA A 2 62.52 44.95 0.99
N ARG A 3 62.24 44.51 2.22
CA ARG A 3 61.71 43.16 2.52
C ARG A 3 60.18 43.23 2.39
N TRP A 4 59.63 42.42 1.51
CA TRP A 4 58.20 42.14 1.45
C TRP A 4 57.89 41.01 2.43
N ILE A 5 56.97 41.25 3.36
CA ILE A 5 56.36 40.25 4.26
C ILE A 5 55.04 39.89 3.61
N GLY A 6 54.97 38.68 3.08
CA GLY A 6 53.67 38.12 2.60
C GLY A 6 52.85 37.59 3.78
N ALA A 7 51.70 38.15 4.00
CA ALA A 7 50.72 37.61 4.93
C ALA A 7 49.81 36.64 4.17
N SER A 8 49.89 35.35 4.49
CA SER A 8 48.91 34.33 3.99
C SER A 8 47.64 34.40 4.84
N ILE A 9 46.58 34.84 4.25
CA ILE A 9 45.24 34.75 4.83
C ILE A 9 44.73 33.34 4.55
N VAL A 10 44.62 32.51 5.60
CA VAL A 10 43.90 31.23 5.51
C VAL A 10 42.41 31.52 5.70
N LEU A 11 41.66 31.43 4.63
CA LEU A 11 40.20 31.47 4.68
C LEU A 11 39.71 30.11 5.17
N VAL A 12 39.31 30.00 6.44
CA VAL A 12 38.58 28.85 6.94
C VAL A 12 37.13 29.04 6.53
N VAL A 13 36.74 28.37 5.44
CA VAL A 13 35.32 28.22 5.07
C VAL A 13 34.74 27.20 6.03
N GLY A 14 34.09 27.67 7.07
CA GLY A 14 33.25 26.82 7.90
C GLY A 14 32.03 26.40 7.09
N MET A 15 32.01 25.17 6.64
CA MET A 15 30.77 24.54 6.18
C MET A 15 29.85 24.41 7.40
N TRP A 16 28.91 25.33 7.50
CA TRP A 16 27.74 25.12 8.36
C TRP A 16 26.86 24.12 7.62
N ALA A 17 26.89 22.86 8.05
CA ALA A 17 25.79 21.94 7.77
C ALA A 17 24.56 22.56 8.42
N ALA A 18 23.70 23.18 7.64
CA ALA A 18 22.37 23.56 8.07
C ALA A 18 21.61 22.25 8.26
N SER A 19 21.66 21.69 9.49
CA SER A 19 20.65 20.73 9.91
C SER A 19 19.32 21.41 9.67
N ALA A 20 18.54 20.94 8.70
CA ALA A 20 17.17 21.38 8.51
C ALA A 20 16.43 20.99 9.81
N LEU A 21 16.30 21.95 10.72
CA LEU A 21 15.47 21.78 11.91
C LEU A 21 14.08 21.48 11.41
N ALA A 22 13.59 20.30 11.68
CA ALA A 22 12.23 19.91 11.36
C ALA A 22 11.30 20.99 11.95
N GLN A 23 10.54 21.67 11.12
CA GLN A 23 9.65 22.72 11.58
C GLN A 23 8.50 22.05 12.33
N LEU A 24 8.44 22.26 13.65
CA LEU A 24 7.37 21.69 14.48
C LEU A 24 6.01 22.15 13.96
N GLN A 25 5.08 21.22 13.92
CA GLN A 25 3.69 21.50 13.56
C GLN A 25 3.09 22.54 14.54
N PRO A 26 2.18 23.42 14.11
CA PRO A 26 1.44 24.29 14.99
C PRO A 26 0.69 23.50 16.07
N VAL A 27 0.53 24.08 17.26
CA VAL A 27 -0.32 23.49 18.30
C VAL A 27 -1.78 23.45 17.80
N VAL A 28 -2.38 22.26 17.80
CA VAL A 28 -3.76 22.07 17.34
C VAL A 28 -4.73 22.47 18.44
N PRO A 29 -5.63 23.45 18.20
CA PRO A 29 -6.66 23.83 19.16
C PRO A 29 -7.56 22.64 19.55
N ALA A 30 -8.04 22.61 20.78
CA ALA A 30 -8.83 21.47 21.29
C ALA A 30 -10.11 21.21 20.48
N GLU A 31 -10.73 22.25 19.93
CA GLU A 31 -11.92 22.16 19.07
C GLU A 31 -11.66 21.53 17.69
N MET A 32 -10.41 21.46 17.27
CA MET A 32 -9.97 20.84 16.01
C MET A 32 -9.45 19.42 16.19
N ARG A 33 -9.39 18.91 17.42
CA ARG A 33 -8.98 17.54 17.73
C ARG A 33 -10.11 16.56 17.53
N GLY A 34 -9.76 15.27 17.55
CA GLY A 34 -10.69 14.17 17.36
C GLY A 34 -11.87 14.17 18.34
N ARG A 35 -13.05 13.88 17.82
CA ARG A 35 -14.31 13.94 18.58
C ARG A 35 -15.27 12.84 18.17
N VAL A 36 -15.92 12.24 19.17
CA VAL A 36 -16.93 11.17 18.99
C VAL A 36 -18.13 11.61 18.15
N ASP A 37 -18.58 12.86 18.27
CA ASP A 37 -19.72 13.37 17.50
C ASP A 37 -19.37 13.59 16.01
N ALA A 38 -18.09 13.53 15.66
CA ALA A 38 -17.60 13.56 14.29
C ALA A 38 -17.53 12.17 13.62
N GLU A 39 -17.86 11.09 14.32
CA GLU A 39 -17.85 9.74 13.75
C GLU A 39 -18.83 9.58 12.60
N ARG A 40 -18.36 8.94 11.53
CA ARG A 40 -19.12 8.67 10.31
C ARG A 40 -18.76 7.30 9.76
N ALA A 41 -19.73 6.68 9.08
CA ALA A 41 -19.54 5.43 8.33
C ALA A 41 -19.82 5.67 6.84
N GLY A 42 -18.97 5.10 5.98
CA GLY A 42 -19.11 5.12 4.53
C GLY A 42 -18.94 3.73 3.94
N PHE A 43 -19.04 3.62 2.62
CA PHE A 43 -18.85 2.36 1.91
C PHE A 43 -17.85 2.52 0.78
N HIS A 44 -16.95 1.56 0.63
CA HIS A 44 -16.24 1.29 -0.60
C HIS A 44 -17.00 0.21 -1.37
N ASP A 45 -17.41 0.51 -2.60
CA ASP A 45 -18.24 -0.39 -3.40
C ASP A 45 -18.08 -0.21 -4.94
N ALA A 46 -17.02 0.45 -5.36
CA ALA A 46 -16.77 0.70 -6.80
C ALA A 46 -16.34 -0.54 -7.58
N ALA A 47 -15.82 -1.57 -6.89
CA ALA A 47 -15.31 -2.78 -7.53
C ALA A 47 -15.88 -4.06 -6.91
N ASN A 48 -15.12 -5.15 -6.91
CA ASN A 48 -15.59 -6.48 -6.50
C ASN A 48 -15.66 -6.67 -4.98
N ILE A 49 -14.87 -5.90 -4.22
CA ILE A 49 -14.97 -5.86 -2.75
C ILE A 49 -15.93 -4.75 -2.35
N ARG A 50 -16.91 -5.06 -1.48
CA ARG A 50 -17.79 -4.08 -0.86
C ARG A 50 -17.62 -4.12 0.66
N THR A 51 -17.34 -2.96 1.29
CA THR A 51 -17.13 -2.90 2.73
C THR A 51 -17.54 -1.55 3.33
N VAL A 52 -18.07 -1.59 4.53
CA VAL A 52 -18.18 -0.41 5.37
C VAL A 52 -16.79 0.04 5.83
N PHE A 53 -16.59 1.34 5.98
CA PHE A 53 -15.43 1.91 6.64
C PHE A 53 -15.84 3.10 7.53
N TYR A 54 -15.03 3.37 8.53
CA TYR A 54 -15.28 4.44 9.50
C TYR A 54 -14.13 5.44 9.51
N ASN A 55 -14.43 6.71 9.76
CA ASN A 55 -13.43 7.77 9.78
C ASN A 55 -12.54 7.79 11.04
N PHE A 56 -12.67 6.80 11.91
CA PHE A 56 -11.73 6.49 13.00
C PHE A 56 -10.82 5.29 12.68
N GLY A 57 -10.76 4.87 11.41
CA GLY A 57 -9.80 3.92 10.87
C GLY A 57 -10.28 2.47 10.78
N MET A 58 -11.47 2.12 11.25
CA MET A 58 -12.01 0.76 11.15
C MET A 58 -12.56 0.50 9.75
N VAL A 59 -12.29 -0.69 9.20
CA VAL A 59 -12.78 -1.21 7.93
C VAL A 59 -13.49 -2.54 8.21
N GLY A 60 -14.71 -2.70 7.68
CA GLY A 60 -15.59 -3.78 8.10
C GLY A 60 -16.18 -3.52 9.49
N ASP A 61 -17.04 -4.40 9.94
CA ASP A 61 -17.66 -4.32 11.26
C ASP A 61 -18.19 -5.70 11.68
N TYR A 62 -18.42 -5.87 12.98
CA TYR A 62 -19.15 -7.01 13.52
C TYR A 62 -20.66 -6.73 13.41
N PRO A 63 -21.49 -7.68 12.96
CA PRO A 63 -22.91 -7.46 12.83
C PRO A 63 -23.56 -7.29 14.22
N PRO A 64 -24.48 -6.31 14.37
CA PRO A 64 -25.09 -6.02 15.66
C PRO A 64 -25.96 -7.17 16.19
N ASP A 65 -26.47 -8.04 15.32
CA ASP A 65 -27.21 -9.27 15.65
C ASP A 65 -26.70 -10.42 14.78
N PRO A 66 -25.62 -11.13 15.22
CA PRO A 66 -24.99 -12.17 14.41
C PRO A 66 -25.93 -13.34 14.06
N GLY A 67 -26.94 -13.60 14.88
CA GLY A 67 -27.95 -14.66 14.62
C GLY A 67 -29.02 -14.26 13.60
N ASN A 68 -29.08 -12.99 13.19
CA ASN A 68 -30.14 -12.46 12.32
C ASN A 68 -29.64 -11.30 11.45
N VAL A 69 -28.54 -11.53 10.73
CA VAL A 69 -27.89 -10.52 9.89
C VAL A 69 -28.66 -10.33 8.58
N ASP A 70 -29.04 -9.09 8.27
CA ASP A 70 -29.55 -8.74 6.94
C ASP A 70 -28.36 -8.49 5.97
N LEU A 71 -27.97 -9.55 5.27
CA LEU A 71 -26.86 -9.53 4.31
C LEU A 71 -27.11 -8.64 3.09
N SER A 72 -28.34 -8.09 2.93
CA SER A 72 -28.62 -7.13 1.86
C SER A 72 -28.10 -5.71 2.16
N VAL A 73 -27.83 -5.43 3.44
CA VAL A 73 -27.38 -4.11 3.94
C VAL A 73 -26.08 -4.17 4.76
N PHE A 74 -25.72 -5.34 5.25
CA PHE A 74 -24.48 -5.55 6.01
C PHE A 74 -23.35 -6.02 5.11
N HIS A 75 -22.28 -5.22 5.01
CA HIS A 75 -21.15 -5.49 4.11
C HIS A 75 -19.83 -5.27 4.85
N SER A 76 -19.15 -6.35 5.16
CA SER A 76 -17.89 -6.37 5.88
C SER A 76 -16.84 -7.14 5.09
N ALA A 77 -16.16 -6.46 4.17
CA ALA A 77 -15.32 -7.05 3.13
C ALA A 77 -16.07 -8.13 2.33
N GLU A 78 -17.28 -7.81 1.88
CA GLU A 78 -18.10 -8.71 1.06
C GLU A 78 -17.44 -8.95 -0.29
N VAL A 79 -17.22 -10.21 -0.65
CA VAL A 79 -16.64 -10.63 -1.94
C VAL A 79 -17.31 -11.91 -2.44
N PRO A 80 -17.74 -11.95 -3.72
CA PRO A 80 -17.90 -10.82 -4.62
C PRO A 80 -19.04 -9.90 -4.18
N LYS A 81 -18.95 -8.63 -4.54
CA LYS A 81 -20.01 -7.64 -4.30
C LYS A 81 -21.37 -8.16 -4.73
N GLY A 82 -22.35 -8.12 -3.84
CA GLY A 82 -23.71 -8.60 -4.08
C GLY A 82 -23.94 -10.08 -3.74
N SER A 83 -22.94 -10.79 -3.23
CA SER A 83 -23.09 -12.18 -2.78
C SER A 83 -23.65 -12.32 -1.36
N GLY A 84 -23.47 -11.31 -0.52
CA GLY A 84 -23.69 -11.37 0.92
C GLY A 84 -22.58 -12.10 1.69
N LEU A 85 -21.55 -12.61 1.01
CA LEU A 85 -20.44 -13.37 1.60
C LEU A 85 -19.41 -12.42 2.20
N ASN A 86 -19.40 -12.26 3.52
CA ASN A 86 -18.50 -11.39 4.27
C ASN A 86 -17.25 -12.14 4.73
N TYR A 87 -16.15 -11.40 4.99
CA TYR A 87 -14.83 -11.99 5.28
C TYR A 87 -14.18 -11.49 6.56
N THR A 88 -14.73 -10.47 7.23
CA THR A 88 -14.13 -9.93 8.46
C THR A 88 -15.18 -9.40 9.42
N ASP A 89 -14.88 -9.48 10.71
CA ASP A 89 -15.66 -8.84 11.78
C ASP A 89 -15.02 -7.49 12.21
N GLY A 90 -14.07 -7.00 11.43
CA GLY A 90 -13.47 -5.68 11.56
C GLY A 90 -11.96 -5.69 11.44
N ILE A 91 -11.44 -4.63 10.81
CA ILE A 91 -10.02 -4.40 10.61
C ILE A 91 -9.71 -2.97 11.05
N THR A 92 -8.65 -2.78 11.84
CA THR A 92 -8.34 -1.46 12.37
C THR A 92 -6.84 -1.24 12.50
N PRO A 93 -6.34 -0.03 12.23
CA PRO A 93 -4.96 0.31 12.53
C PRO A 93 -4.73 0.39 14.04
N PHE A 94 -3.51 0.09 14.45
CA PHE A 94 -3.01 0.42 15.77
C PHE A 94 -1.64 1.08 15.70
N VAL A 95 -1.34 1.90 16.70
CA VAL A 95 -0.01 2.42 16.97
C VAL A 95 0.39 2.02 18.38
N LEU A 96 1.58 1.44 18.52
CA LEU A 96 2.10 0.95 19.79
C LEU A 96 3.47 1.57 20.05
N ALA A 97 3.63 2.25 21.17
CA ALA A 97 4.90 2.89 21.51
C ALA A 97 5.31 2.64 22.96
N LYS A 98 6.62 2.59 23.18
CA LYS A 98 7.24 2.64 24.50
C LYS A 98 7.71 4.07 24.78
N VAL A 99 7.16 4.71 25.81
CA VAL A 99 7.47 6.09 26.18
C VAL A 99 7.75 6.23 27.66
N ARG A 100 8.24 7.39 28.10
CA ARG A 100 8.45 7.70 29.52
C ARG A 100 7.41 8.69 30.03
N ASP A 101 6.73 8.31 31.13
CA ASP A 101 5.79 9.19 31.81
C ASP A 101 6.50 10.32 32.59
N ARG A 102 5.72 11.26 33.15
CA ARG A 102 6.28 12.36 33.98
C ARG A 102 7.03 11.88 35.22
N LYS A 103 6.82 10.67 35.67
CA LYS A 103 7.52 10.05 36.81
C LYS A 103 8.79 9.31 36.39
N GLY A 104 9.14 9.37 35.10
CA GLY A 104 10.30 8.69 34.53
C GLY A 104 10.15 7.19 34.36
N ARG A 105 8.93 6.66 34.45
CA ARG A 105 8.64 5.24 34.25
C ARG A 105 8.42 4.93 32.78
N ASP A 106 8.92 3.79 32.32
CA ASP A 106 8.58 3.26 31.01
C ASP A 106 7.11 2.83 31.02
N VAL A 107 6.32 3.38 30.14
CA VAL A 107 4.93 3.05 29.89
C VAL A 107 4.74 2.68 28.42
N TYR A 108 3.70 1.88 28.16
CA TYR A 108 3.40 1.37 26.82
C TYR A 108 2.01 1.85 26.43
N ILE A 109 1.93 2.55 25.33
CA ILE A 109 0.69 3.14 24.82
C ILE A 109 0.33 2.41 23.54
N MET A 110 -0.91 1.91 23.47
CA MET A 110 -1.46 1.28 22.28
C MET A 110 -2.79 1.93 21.92
N GLU A 111 -2.77 2.65 20.81
CA GLU A 111 -3.93 3.34 20.24
C GLU A 111 -4.50 2.53 19.09
N THR A 112 -5.81 2.46 18.98
CA THR A 112 -6.50 1.73 17.90
C THR A 112 -7.88 2.33 17.63
N GLY A 113 -8.45 2.07 16.47
CA GLY A 113 -9.84 2.37 16.15
C GLY A 113 -10.84 1.32 16.64
N TYR A 114 -10.40 0.17 17.20
CA TYR A 114 -11.28 -0.91 17.61
C TYR A 114 -12.02 -0.59 18.90
N ARG A 115 -13.35 -0.63 18.86
CA ARG A 115 -14.20 -0.13 19.94
C ARG A 115 -14.29 -1.04 21.14
N GLU A 116 -14.33 -2.32 20.92
CA GLU A 116 -14.94 -3.22 21.89
C GLU A 116 -14.01 -3.61 23.00
N ARG A 117 -12.83 -3.31 23.12
CA ARG A 117 -11.94 -3.93 24.10
C ARG A 117 -10.80 -3.04 24.56
N GLN A 118 -10.99 -1.75 24.34
CA GLN A 118 -10.11 -0.72 24.85
C GLN A 118 -10.41 -0.39 26.30
N GLY A 119 -9.42 0.15 27.00
CA GLY A 119 -9.61 0.72 28.32
C GLY A 119 -10.59 1.90 28.30
N ILE A 120 -11.22 2.14 29.43
CA ILE A 120 -12.12 3.30 29.61
C ILE A 120 -11.32 4.46 30.17
N SER A 121 -11.41 5.62 29.52
CA SER A 121 -10.84 6.88 30.01
C SER A 121 -11.34 7.20 31.40
N SER A 122 -10.44 7.41 32.34
CA SER A 122 -10.78 7.84 33.71
C SER A 122 -11.26 9.29 33.76
N LEU A 123 -10.89 10.10 32.78
CA LEU A 123 -11.26 11.53 32.71
C LEU A 123 -12.59 11.73 31.98
N ARG A 124 -12.85 10.93 30.96
CA ARG A 124 -13.96 11.14 30.02
C ARG A 124 -15.05 10.05 30.11
N ASN A 125 -14.81 8.99 30.88
CA ASN A 125 -15.72 7.85 31.10
C ASN A 125 -16.26 7.24 29.79
N ARG A 126 -15.38 7.09 28.79
CA ARG A 126 -15.63 6.49 27.48
C ARG A 126 -14.45 5.64 27.04
N VAL A 127 -14.69 4.71 26.12
CA VAL A 127 -13.64 3.89 25.52
C VAL A 127 -12.58 4.79 24.86
N MET A 128 -11.31 4.55 25.16
CA MET A 128 -10.19 5.24 24.55
C MET A 128 -9.91 4.64 23.17
N ARG A 129 -9.76 5.48 22.14
CA ARG A 129 -9.49 5.08 20.76
C ARG A 129 -9.14 6.27 19.90
N PHE A 130 -8.77 6.02 18.65
CA PHE A 130 -8.72 7.07 17.63
C PHE A 130 -10.09 7.72 17.46
N GLU A 131 -10.08 9.04 17.30
CA GLU A 131 -11.28 9.83 17.06
C GLU A 131 -11.10 10.70 15.81
N PRO A 132 -12.14 10.81 14.95
CA PRO A 132 -12.07 11.60 13.74
C PRO A 132 -12.03 13.09 14.03
N ARG A 133 -11.22 13.82 13.27
CA ARG A 133 -11.19 15.28 13.30
C ARG A 133 -12.37 15.89 12.56
N PRO A 134 -13.00 16.94 13.10
CA PRO A 134 -14.04 17.68 12.40
C PRO A 134 -13.47 18.43 11.20
N GLY A 135 -14.35 18.79 10.24
CA GLY A 135 -13.99 19.61 9.08
C GLY A 135 -13.54 18.84 7.85
N TYR A 136 -13.36 17.52 7.91
CA TYR A 136 -12.98 16.67 6.79
C TYR A 136 -14.15 15.94 6.12
N PHE A 137 -15.37 16.34 6.40
CA PHE A 137 -16.60 15.85 5.77
C PHE A 137 -17.70 16.92 5.88
N GLN A 138 -18.73 16.81 5.04
CA GLN A 138 -19.89 17.68 5.15
C GLN A 138 -20.68 17.39 6.44
N ALA A 139 -20.70 18.35 7.34
CA ALA A 139 -21.31 18.21 8.66
C ALA A 139 -22.83 18.41 8.64
N ASP A 140 -23.38 19.14 7.65
CA ASP A 140 -24.82 19.40 7.53
C ASP A 140 -25.58 18.15 7.10
N PRO A 141 -26.44 17.58 7.98
CA PRO A 141 -27.20 16.36 7.66
C PRO A 141 -28.29 16.57 6.61
N SER A 142 -28.63 17.82 6.27
CA SER A 142 -29.55 18.12 5.18
C SER A 142 -28.90 17.93 3.81
N ILE A 143 -27.57 18.08 3.72
CA ILE A 143 -26.74 17.86 2.54
C ILE A 143 -26.23 16.43 2.54
N ASN A 144 -25.46 16.05 3.56
CA ASN A 144 -24.89 14.71 3.77
C ASN A 144 -25.90 13.82 4.51
N ARG A 145 -26.96 13.40 3.83
CA ARG A 145 -28.06 12.62 4.43
C ARG A 145 -27.63 11.26 4.94
N GLY A 146 -26.65 10.63 4.30
CA GLY A 146 -26.07 9.35 4.70
C GLY A 146 -25.10 9.47 5.88
N ARG A 147 -24.75 10.70 6.29
CA ARG A 147 -23.71 10.94 7.31
C ARG A 147 -22.40 10.20 7.01
N SER A 148 -22.03 10.14 5.74
CA SER A 148 -20.81 9.50 5.28
C SER A 148 -19.57 10.36 5.59
N PRO A 149 -18.39 9.77 5.79
CA PRO A 149 -17.12 10.45 5.56
C PRO A 149 -17.05 10.98 4.12
N ALA A 150 -16.04 11.79 3.82
CA ALA A 150 -15.88 12.27 2.46
C ALA A 150 -15.46 11.14 1.50
N ILE A 151 -16.20 10.99 0.41
CA ILE A 151 -15.95 10.06 -0.69
C ILE A 151 -16.01 10.78 -2.03
N SER A 152 -15.13 10.40 -2.96
CA SER A 152 -14.89 11.15 -4.20
C SER A 152 -16.06 11.17 -5.17
N ASN A 153 -16.83 10.08 -5.21
CA ASN A 153 -17.97 9.90 -6.10
C ASN A 153 -19.29 10.48 -5.56
N ASP A 154 -19.30 11.08 -4.36
CA ASP A 154 -20.42 11.83 -3.81
C ASP A 154 -20.01 13.21 -3.26
N PRO A 155 -20.05 14.28 -4.07
CA PRO A 155 -19.70 15.63 -3.63
C PRO A 155 -20.50 16.17 -2.44
N ARG A 156 -21.67 15.59 -2.13
CA ARG A 156 -22.48 15.99 -0.96
C ARG A 156 -21.81 15.60 0.37
N THR A 157 -20.80 14.75 0.33
CA THR A 157 -20.03 14.33 1.51
C THR A 157 -18.82 15.22 1.76
N TRP A 158 -18.43 16.08 0.79
CA TRP A 158 -17.25 16.94 0.90
C TRP A 158 -17.51 18.12 1.82
N PRO A 159 -16.53 18.53 2.62
CA PRO A 159 -16.66 19.76 3.42
C PRO A 159 -16.74 20.99 2.51
N ASP A 160 -17.21 22.10 3.05
CA ASP A 160 -17.25 23.37 2.32
C ASP A 160 -15.85 23.85 1.91
N PHE A 161 -14.84 23.51 2.73
CA PHE A 161 -13.42 23.69 2.45
C PHE A 161 -12.60 22.65 3.23
N TRP A 162 -11.46 22.26 2.70
CA TRP A 162 -10.55 21.30 3.31
C TRP A 162 -9.60 21.99 4.29
N PRO A 163 -9.58 21.62 5.57
CA PRO A 163 -8.73 22.27 6.58
C PRO A 163 -7.23 22.22 6.29
N ASP A 164 -6.76 21.15 5.63
CA ASP A 164 -5.37 20.97 5.25
C ASP A 164 -4.95 21.76 4.01
N LYS A 165 -5.91 22.40 3.29
CA LYS A 165 -5.68 23.18 2.07
C LYS A 165 -5.90 24.69 2.26
N VAL A 166 -6.16 25.16 3.48
CA VAL A 166 -6.45 26.59 3.74
C VAL A 166 -5.28 27.52 3.42
N ASN A 167 -4.06 26.99 3.39
CA ASN A 167 -2.85 27.74 3.09
C ASN A 167 -2.45 27.69 1.60
N ASP A 168 -3.25 27.05 0.74
CA ASP A 168 -3.02 27.07 -0.71
C ASP A 168 -3.17 28.52 -1.20
N PRO A 169 -2.12 29.12 -1.81
CA PRO A 169 -2.15 30.53 -2.18
C PRO A 169 -3.08 30.83 -3.37
N ASP A 170 -3.32 29.84 -4.24
CA ASP A 170 -4.09 30.01 -5.47
C ASP A 170 -5.58 29.67 -5.26
N ASP A 171 -5.88 28.74 -4.36
CA ASP A 171 -7.26 28.29 -4.10
C ASP A 171 -7.42 27.82 -2.64
N PRO A 172 -7.48 28.76 -1.67
CA PRO A 172 -7.52 28.44 -0.26
C PRO A 172 -8.69 27.54 0.13
N GLY A 173 -8.36 26.35 0.66
CA GLY A 173 -9.34 25.36 1.11
C GLY A 173 -9.97 24.50 0.02
N TRP A 174 -9.63 24.69 -1.25
CA TRP A 174 -10.14 23.91 -2.40
C TRP A 174 -11.67 23.74 -2.42
N PRO A 175 -12.46 24.81 -2.32
CA PRO A 175 -13.92 24.72 -2.21
C PRO A 175 -14.53 24.05 -3.46
N GLY A 176 -15.40 23.08 -3.23
CA GLY A 176 -16.07 22.36 -4.32
C GLY A 176 -15.20 21.42 -5.15
N SER A 177 -13.94 21.19 -4.72
CA SER A 177 -13.02 20.25 -5.34
C SER A 177 -12.79 19.05 -4.44
N TRP A 178 -12.40 17.90 -5.02
CA TRP A 178 -11.94 16.75 -4.27
C TRP A 178 -10.55 17.00 -3.68
N ASN A 179 -10.30 16.51 -2.48
CA ASN A 179 -8.96 16.47 -1.89
C ASN A 179 -8.26 15.18 -2.31
N GLY A 180 -7.86 15.12 -3.59
CA GLY A 180 -7.22 13.94 -4.17
C GLY A 180 -5.74 13.84 -3.83
N TYR A 181 -5.20 12.64 -4.01
CA TYR A 181 -3.78 12.38 -3.77
C TYR A 181 -2.87 13.13 -4.75
N PHE A 182 -3.25 13.19 -6.02
CA PHE A 182 -2.55 13.90 -7.09
C PHE A 182 -3.19 15.26 -7.43
N GLY A 183 -3.82 15.93 -6.47
CA GLY A 183 -4.43 17.25 -6.65
C GLY A 183 -5.95 17.24 -6.53
N LYS A 184 -6.63 18.15 -7.24
CA LYS A 184 -8.06 18.46 -7.07
C LYS A 184 -9.03 17.46 -7.73
N ARG A 185 -8.55 16.29 -8.15
CA ARG A 185 -9.34 15.26 -8.85
C ARG A 185 -9.13 13.90 -8.21
N PRO A 186 -10.13 13.03 -8.24
CA PRO A 186 -9.91 11.62 -7.91
C PRO A 186 -9.06 10.95 -8.99
N ASN A 187 -8.23 10.00 -8.58
CA ASN A 187 -7.44 9.12 -9.44
C ASN A 187 -8.11 7.75 -9.60
N ALA A 188 -8.86 7.33 -8.58
CA ALA A 188 -9.60 6.08 -8.58
C ALA A 188 -11.08 6.27 -8.94
N ASP A 189 -11.78 5.17 -9.25
CA ASP A 189 -13.24 5.18 -9.45
C ASP A 189 -13.97 5.59 -8.17
N GLN A 190 -13.38 5.24 -7.01
CA GLN A 190 -13.83 5.70 -5.71
C GLN A 190 -12.64 5.92 -4.78
N GLU A 191 -12.61 7.08 -4.13
CA GLU A 191 -11.66 7.42 -3.08
C GLU A 191 -12.39 7.83 -1.82
N SER A 192 -11.79 7.57 -0.67
CA SER A 192 -12.18 8.16 0.62
C SER A 192 -11.02 8.93 1.24
N PHE A 193 -11.34 9.97 2.00
CA PHE A 193 -10.35 10.74 2.75
C PHE A 193 -10.88 11.07 4.13
N THR A 194 -10.13 10.68 5.16
CA THR A 194 -10.46 10.94 6.57
C THR A 194 -9.22 11.32 7.35
N VAL A 195 -9.42 12.06 8.44
CA VAL A 195 -8.34 12.44 9.35
C VAL A 195 -8.78 12.13 10.77
N MET A 196 -7.93 11.46 11.53
CA MET A 196 -8.16 11.11 12.94
C MET A 196 -6.93 11.45 13.78
N ASP A 197 -7.09 11.46 15.09
CA ASP A 197 -5.99 11.59 16.03
C ASP A 197 -6.20 10.74 17.29
N ASP A 198 -5.17 10.72 18.13
CA ASP A 198 -5.10 9.91 19.34
C ASP A 198 -5.27 10.73 20.64
N ASP A 199 -5.82 11.94 20.57
CA ASP A 199 -6.01 12.81 21.76
C ASP A 199 -6.93 12.20 22.83
N PHE A 200 -7.70 11.19 22.47
CA PHE A 200 -8.65 10.54 23.36
C PHE A 200 -8.05 9.42 24.21
N TYR A 201 -6.74 9.33 24.36
CA TYR A 201 -6.05 8.33 25.18
C TYR A 201 -5.38 8.98 26.39
N ASP A 202 -5.85 8.66 27.60
CA ASP A 202 -5.40 9.26 28.86
C ASP A 202 -5.04 8.24 29.96
N ALA A 203 -4.73 7.00 29.58
CA ALA A 203 -4.41 5.92 30.53
C ALA A 203 -3.15 6.21 31.36
N TRP A 204 -2.24 7.04 30.85
CA TRP A 204 -0.95 7.34 31.50
C TRP A 204 -0.73 8.83 31.73
N ASP A 205 0.08 9.18 32.71
CA ASP A 205 0.55 10.56 32.97
C ASP A 205 1.68 10.92 31.98
N TYR A 206 1.34 10.84 30.68
CA TYR A 206 2.20 11.12 29.57
C TYR A 206 1.63 12.26 28.71
N TYR A 207 2.51 13.13 28.21
CA TYR A 207 2.18 14.29 27.41
C TYR A 207 3.13 14.40 26.24
N PRO A 208 2.64 14.19 25.01
CA PRO A 208 3.50 14.15 23.82
C PRO A 208 4.01 15.52 23.40
N ASP A 209 3.33 16.60 23.81
CA ASP A 209 3.69 17.98 23.46
C ASP A 209 4.01 18.80 24.70
N SER A 210 5.27 19.26 24.78
CA SER A 210 5.72 20.11 25.89
C SER A 210 5.09 21.50 25.88
N ARG A 211 4.51 21.94 24.76
CA ARG A 211 3.85 23.22 24.57
C ARG A 211 2.37 23.19 25.02
N ASP A 212 1.77 22.00 25.09
CA ASP A 212 0.36 21.82 25.41
C ASP A 212 0.11 20.60 26.32
N SER A 213 -0.09 20.86 27.59
CA SER A 213 -0.36 19.81 28.58
C SER A 213 -1.78 19.22 28.49
N THR A 214 -2.63 19.74 27.62
CA THR A 214 -3.97 19.19 27.36
C THR A 214 -3.96 18.12 26.26
N ARG A 215 -2.94 18.08 25.40
CA ARG A 215 -2.78 17.08 24.37
C ARG A 215 -2.41 15.72 24.99
N ARG A 216 -3.12 14.68 24.61
CA ARG A 216 -2.96 13.30 25.10
C ARG A 216 -2.51 12.36 23.97
N GLY A 217 -2.50 11.06 24.26
CA GLY A 217 -2.02 10.03 23.35
C GLY A 217 -0.53 10.13 23.08
N LEU A 218 -0.11 9.77 21.89
CA LEU A 218 1.28 9.91 21.39
C LEU A 218 1.48 11.22 20.59
N GLY A 219 0.45 12.06 20.46
CA GLY A 219 0.50 13.29 19.69
C GLY A 219 0.42 13.08 18.19
N LEU A 220 -0.26 12.04 17.75
CA LEU A 220 -0.32 11.66 16.35
C LEU A 220 -1.55 12.22 15.65
N ARG A 221 -1.37 12.62 14.38
CA ARG A 221 -2.43 12.78 13.40
C ARG A 221 -2.26 11.71 12.34
N ILE A 222 -3.34 11.05 11.99
CA ILE A 222 -3.36 10.01 10.96
C ILE A 222 -4.34 10.42 9.87
N GLU A 223 -3.83 10.62 8.67
CA GLU A 223 -4.63 10.79 7.46
C GLU A 223 -4.83 9.41 6.84
N VAL A 224 -6.07 9.07 6.52
CA VAL A 224 -6.41 7.78 5.90
C VAL A 224 -7.06 8.03 4.55
N ARG A 225 -6.51 7.40 3.51
CA ARG A 225 -7.10 7.40 2.17
C ARG A 225 -7.38 5.97 1.73
N GLY A 226 -8.58 5.75 1.20
CA GLY A 226 -8.94 4.51 0.54
C GLY A 226 -9.07 4.75 -0.97
N PHE A 227 -8.62 3.78 -1.79
CA PHE A 227 -8.73 3.84 -3.25
C PHE A 227 -9.26 2.51 -3.78
N GLN A 228 -10.17 2.59 -4.74
CA GLN A 228 -10.74 1.41 -5.38
C GLN A 228 -10.97 1.65 -6.87
N TRP A 229 -10.55 0.69 -7.70
CA TRP A 229 -10.71 0.71 -9.15
C TRP A 229 -11.51 -0.50 -9.63
N SER A 230 -12.36 -0.29 -10.62
CA SER A 230 -13.07 -1.35 -11.33
C SER A 230 -12.21 -2.03 -12.41
N ASN A 231 -10.99 -1.54 -12.66
CA ASN A 231 -10.04 -2.18 -13.57
C ASN A 231 -9.79 -3.64 -13.15
N PRO A 232 -9.87 -4.63 -14.07
CA PRO A 232 -9.68 -6.05 -13.74
C PRO A 232 -8.38 -6.38 -12.99
N GLN A 233 -7.30 -5.60 -13.18
CA GLN A 233 -6.03 -5.80 -12.49
C GLN A 233 -6.08 -5.41 -11.00
N ALA A 234 -7.04 -4.58 -10.59
CA ALA A 234 -7.21 -4.11 -9.21
C ALA A 234 -8.65 -4.28 -8.67
N ALA A 235 -9.54 -4.95 -9.40
CA ALA A 235 -10.94 -5.08 -8.99
C ALA A 235 -11.14 -5.84 -7.67
N ASN A 236 -10.20 -6.71 -7.31
CA ASN A 236 -10.19 -7.48 -6.06
C ASN A 236 -9.36 -6.81 -4.96
N VAL A 237 -9.21 -5.48 -5.00
CA VAL A 237 -8.34 -4.76 -4.06
C VAL A 237 -8.97 -3.44 -3.61
N ILE A 238 -8.72 -3.06 -2.36
CA ILE A 238 -8.85 -1.71 -1.84
C ILE A 238 -7.48 -1.30 -1.28
N PHE A 239 -6.94 -0.20 -1.78
CA PHE A 239 -5.69 0.37 -1.27
C PHE A 239 -5.99 1.30 -0.09
N TRP A 240 -5.18 1.24 0.95
CA TRP A 240 -5.28 2.08 2.13
C TRP A 240 -3.95 2.76 2.44
N HIS A 241 -3.94 4.10 2.46
CA HIS A 241 -2.81 4.88 2.91
C HIS A 241 -3.05 5.41 4.31
N TYR A 242 -2.04 5.31 5.15
CA TYR A 242 -1.99 5.85 6.49
C TYR A 242 -0.78 6.78 6.59
N ASP A 243 -1.00 8.09 6.49
CA ASP A 243 0.02 9.10 6.71
C ASP A 243 0.03 9.50 8.19
N ILE A 244 1.04 9.08 8.93
CA ILE A 244 1.15 9.28 10.37
C ILE A 244 2.08 10.46 10.65
N THR A 245 1.55 11.55 11.16
CA THR A 245 2.31 12.76 11.51
C THR A 245 2.44 12.89 13.01
N ASN A 246 3.66 13.08 13.50
CA ASN A 246 3.93 13.45 14.88
C ASN A 246 3.75 14.95 15.06
N GLU A 247 2.64 15.38 15.65
CA GLU A 247 2.34 16.78 15.94
C GLU A 247 2.89 17.26 17.28
N GLY A 248 3.45 16.33 18.07
CA GLY A 248 4.06 16.62 19.37
C GLY A 248 5.46 17.22 19.29
N THR A 249 6.11 17.29 20.45
CA THR A 249 7.51 17.72 20.59
C THR A 249 8.42 16.58 21.05
N THR A 250 7.90 15.37 21.19
CA THR A 250 8.66 14.17 21.56
C THR A 250 9.12 13.44 20.31
N ASP A 251 10.41 13.18 20.19
CA ASP A 251 10.94 12.31 19.14
C ASP A 251 10.71 10.84 19.50
N TYR A 252 10.15 10.08 18.57
CA TYR A 252 10.07 8.63 18.64
C TYR A 252 11.24 8.04 17.86
N ASP A 253 12.25 7.54 18.58
CA ASP A 253 13.48 7.03 17.98
C ASP A 253 13.51 5.51 18.04
N ASN A 254 13.03 4.84 16.99
CA ASN A 254 12.89 3.38 16.87
C ASN A 254 12.13 2.74 18.06
N ASN A 255 11.09 3.38 18.53
CA ASN A 255 10.29 2.94 19.68
C ASN A 255 8.78 3.02 19.46
N ILE A 256 8.37 3.25 18.21
CA ILE A 256 6.99 3.26 17.75
C ILE A 256 6.77 2.18 16.67
N ILE A 257 5.64 1.53 16.70
CA ILE A 257 5.25 0.44 15.81
C ILE A 257 3.89 0.78 15.23
N PHE A 258 3.72 0.63 13.93
CA PHE A 258 2.42 0.66 13.28
C PHE A 258 1.99 -0.75 12.89
N GLY A 259 0.71 -1.05 13.01
CA GLY A 259 0.17 -2.32 12.58
C GLY A 259 -1.33 -2.30 12.40
N MET A 260 -1.87 -3.45 12.06
CA MET A 260 -3.30 -3.69 11.92
C MET A 260 -3.72 -4.82 12.85
N TYR A 261 -4.89 -4.67 13.42
CA TYR A 261 -5.66 -5.76 14.01
C TYR A 261 -6.75 -6.19 13.02
N MET A 262 -6.90 -7.47 12.80
CA MET A 262 -7.97 -8.04 12.01
C MET A 262 -8.73 -9.08 12.83
N ASP A 263 -10.02 -8.87 12.97
CA ASP A 263 -10.98 -9.85 13.46
C ASP A 263 -11.47 -10.66 12.27
N SER A 264 -11.11 -11.93 12.20
CA SER A 264 -11.48 -12.79 11.09
C SER A 264 -12.96 -13.17 11.18
N GLY A 265 -13.61 -13.23 10.06
CA GLY A 265 -15.02 -13.59 9.93
C GLY A 265 -15.30 -14.11 8.53
N VAL A 266 -14.41 -15.00 8.04
CA VAL A 266 -14.53 -15.58 6.69
C VAL A 266 -15.78 -16.45 6.63
N GLY A 267 -16.61 -16.22 5.62
CA GLY A 267 -17.88 -16.89 5.50
C GLY A 267 -19.06 -16.20 6.20
N GLY A 268 -18.77 -15.19 7.05
CA GLY A 268 -19.74 -14.38 7.76
C GLY A 268 -19.98 -14.82 9.21
N SER A 269 -20.73 -14.02 9.95
CA SER A 269 -21.04 -14.28 11.37
C SER A 269 -22.41 -14.93 11.56
N ALA A 270 -23.05 -15.41 10.49
CA ALA A 270 -24.36 -16.04 10.52
C ALA A 270 -24.26 -17.55 10.76
N LEU A 271 -25.39 -18.20 10.97
CA LEU A 271 -25.49 -19.65 11.12
C LEU A 271 -24.96 -20.40 9.90
N SER A 272 -24.24 -21.41 10.15
CA SER A 272 -23.35 -22.22 9.37
C SER A 272 -23.96 -23.03 8.23
N CYS A 273 -23.14 -23.24 7.23
CA CYS A 273 -23.34 -24.26 6.20
C CYS A 273 -23.10 -25.68 6.70
N ASP A 274 -22.39 -25.88 7.80
CA ASP A 274 -21.87 -27.16 8.28
C ASP A 274 -22.11 -27.43 9.79
N GLY A 275 -22.79 -26.53 10.49
CA GLY A 275 -23.17 -26.69 11.91
C GLY A 275 -22.26 -25.97 12.90
N ILE A 276 -21.25 -25.23 12.41
CA ILE A 276 -20.40 -24.32 13.20
C ILE A 276 -20.72 -22.89 12.76
N TYR A 277 -20.52 -21.88 13.58
CA TYR A 277 -20.51 -20.50 13.11
C TYR A 277 -19.32 -20.32 12.17
N GLU A 278 -19.55 -19.72 11.00
CA GLU A 278 -18.49 -19.54 9.98
C GLU A 278 -17.26 -18.82 10.54
N SER A 279 -17.44 -17.83 11.44
CA SER A 279 -16.33 -17.15 12.11
C SER A 279 -15.61 -17.98 13.19
N ASP A 280 -16.06 -19.21 13.50
CA ASP A 280 -15.49 -20.07 14.55
C ASP A 280 -14.51 -21.13 13.99
N ASP A 281 -14.27 -21.19 12.69
CA ASP A 281 -13.35 -22.16 12.06
C ASP A 281 -12.33 -21.53 11.11
N ASP A 282 -12.04 -20.28 11.31
CA ASP A 282 -11.02 -19.53 10.59
C ASP A 282 -9.59 -19.91 10.96
N ASN A 283 -8.70 -19.58 10.07
CA ASN A 283 -7.26 -19.58 10.29
C ASN A 283 -6.60 -18.39 9.60
N ALA A 284 -5.40 -18.04 10.03
CA ALA A 284 -4.62 -16.99 9.40
C ALA A 284 -3.13 -17.35 9.37
N TYR A 285 -2.43 -16.77 8.42
CA TYR A 285 -0.98 -16.91 8.31
C TYR A 285 -0.39 -15.71 7.55
N PHE A 286 0.91 -15.78 7.31
CA PHE A 286 1.64 -14.74 6.59
C PHE A 286 2.55 -15.32 5.51
N ASP A 287 2.91 -14.49 4.53
CA ASP A 287 3.89 -14.80 3.49
C ASP A 287 4.81 -13.58 3.29
N LYS A 288 6.09 -13.79 3.56
CA LYS A 288 7.16 -12.81 3.31
C LYS A 288 8.01 -13.19 2.11
N SER A 289 7.68 -14.27 1.40
CA SER A 289 8.46 -14.69 0.24
C SER A 289 8.40 -13.62 -0.85
N PHE A 290 9.55 -13.32 -1.43
CA PHE A 290 9.68 -12.36 -2.54
C PHE A 290 9.14 -10.96 -2.21
N GLY A 291 9.35 -10.47 -0.99
CA GLY A 291 8.91 -9.13 -0.59
C GLY A 291 7.40 -8.94 -0.42
N LEU A 292 6.58 -9.98 -0.49
CA LEU A 292 5.11 -9.87 -0.48
C LEU A 292 4.53 -9.17 0.75
N ASN A 293 5.17 -9.27 1.92
CA ASN A 293 4.70 -8.67 3.18
C ASN A 293 3.19 -8.90 3.46
N LEU A 294 2.69 -10.07 3.08
CA LEU A 294 1.29 -10.45 3.05
C LEU A 294 0.88 -11.19 4.32
N VAL A 295 -0.24 -10.78 4.91
CA VAL A 295 -0.95 -11.53 5.96
C VAL A 295 -2.33 -11.88 5.43
N TYR A 296 -2.82 -13.08 5.67
CA TYR A 296 -4.08 -13.54 5.11
C TYR A 296 -4.85 -14.47 6.04
N THR A 297 -6.17 -14.50 5.84
CA THR A 297 -7.10 -15.39 6.53
C THR A 297 -7.91 -16.20 5.54
N TRP A 298 -8.38 -17.35 5.99
CA TRP A 298 -9.24 -18.26 5.24
C TRP A 298 -10.09 -19.12 6.18
N ASP A 299 -11.24 -19.55 5.68
CA ASP A 299 -12.10 -20.54 6.28
C ASP A 299 -11.52 -21.96 6.04
N LYS A 300 -11.44 -22.79 7.07
CA LYS A 300 -10.89 -24.15 6.97
C LYS A 300 -11.77 -25.12 6.24
N LEU A 301 -13.09 -24.93 6.28
CA LEU A 301 -14.05 -25.80 5.61
C LEU A 301 -14.39 -25.31 4.20
N GLY A 302 -14.02 -24.06 3.88
CA GLY A 302 -14.08 -23.50 2.54
C GLY A 302 -15.48 -23.10 2.10
N HIS A 303 -16.39 -22.81 3.05
CA HIS A 303 -17.77 -22.40 2.78
C HIS A 303 -18.17 -21.20 3.64
N GLY A 304 -19.13 -20.43 3.14
CA GLY A 304 -19.71 -19.32 3.89
C GLY A 304 -21.14 -19.03 3.47
N VAL A 305 -21.83 -18.25 4.27
CA VAL A 305 -23.26 -17.95 4.10
C VAL A 305 -23.44 -16.66 3.29
N GLY A 306 -24.01 -16.80 2.10
CA GLY A 306 -24.39 -15.69 1.24
C GLY A 306 -25.85 -15.32 1.32
N LEU A 307 -26.27 -14.44 0.40
CA LEU A 307 -27.68 -14.03 0.26
C LEU A 307 -28.62 -15.24 0.13
N SER A 308 -29.80 -15.12 0.72
CA SER A 308 -30.82 -16.18 0.76
C SER A 308 -30.35 -17.46 1.47
N SER A 309 -29.37 -17.34 2.38
CA SER A 309 -28.76 -18.45 3.13
C SER A 309 -28.16 -19.54 2.24
N ASN A 310 -27.71 -19.16 1.05
CA ASN A 310 -26.97 -20.07 0.17
C ASN A 310 -25.55 -20.26 0.71
N CYS A 311 -25.09 -21.50 0.77
CA CYS A 311 -23.71 -21.82 1.02
C CYS A 311 -22.87 -21.56 -0.22
N LEU A 312 -21.85 -20.73 -0.09
CA LEU A 312 -20.95 -20.33 -1.17
C LEU A 312 -19.51 -20.74 -0.82
N PRO A 313 -18.69 -21.09 -1.80
CA PRO A 313 -17.27 -21.31 -1.53
C PRO A 313 -16.60 -20.01 -1.09
N THR A 314 -15.76 -20.10 -0.05
CA THR A 314 -14.92 -18.99 0.40
C THR A 314 -13.57 -18.99 -0.30
N GLY A 315 -12.95 -17.82 -0.38
CA GLY A 315 -11.57 -17.62 -0.82
C GLY A 315 -10.69 -17.16 0.35
N TYR A 316 -9.64 -16.43 0.01
CA TYR A 316 -8.66 -15.86 0.92
C TYR A 316 -8.76 -14.35 0.91
N LEU A 317 -8.84 -13.74 2.10
CA LEU A 317 -8.72 -12.30 2.26
C LEU A 317 -7.36 -11.98 2.89
N GLY A 318 -6.65 -11.01 2.34
CA GLY A 318 -5.32 -10.65 2.82
C GLY A 318 -5.09 -9.16 2.91
N TYR A 319 -4.12 -8.81 3.75
CA TYR A 319 -3.52 -7.49 3.82
C TYR A 319 -2.03 -7.58 3.49
N SER A 320 -1.57 -6.74 2.58
CA SER A 320 -0.16 -6.62 2.27
C SER A 320 0.32 -5.19 2.51
N TYR A 321 1.49 -5.02 3.13
CA TYR A 321 2.19 -3.75 3.09
C TYR A 321 2.76 -3.54 1.69
N LEU A 322 2.42 -2.40 1.08
CA LEU A 322 2.94 -1.94 -0.21
C LEU A 322 4.06 -0.91 -0.02
N GLU A 323 3.97 -0.13 1.05
CA GLU A 323 4.98 0.84 1.45
C GLU A 323 5.06 0.89 2.97
N THR A 324 6.28 0.97 3.48
CA THR A 324 6.60 1.20 4.89
C THR A 324 7.78 2.17 4.98
N PRO A 325 8.04 2.78 6.13
CA PRO A 325 9.30 3.49 6.34
C PRO A 325 10.51 2.62 6.04
N GLY A 326 11.57 3.22 5.52
CA GLY A 326 12.86 2.56 5.28
C GLY A 326 13.79 2.60 6.49
N ASN A 327 14.79 1.71 6.50
CA ASN A 327 15.87 1.72 7.47
C ASN A 327 17.28 1.62 6.82
N PRO A 328 17.74 2.65 6.11
CA PRO A 328 18.94 2.61 5.27
C PRO A 328 20.27 2.71 6.05
N TYR A 329 20.35 2.18 7.28
CA TYR A 329 21.52 2.35 8.14
C TYR A 329 21.88 1.14 9.00
N ASP A 330 21.30 -0.02 8.74
CA ASP A 330 21.53 -1.21 9.58
C ASP A 330 22.37 -2.31 8.90
N GLY A 331 22.68 -2.14 7.61
CA GLY A 331 23.50 -3.06 6.84
C GLY A 331 22.76 -4.33 6.44
N VAL A 332 21.44 -4.29 6.40
CA VAL A 332 20.57 -5.41 6.05
C VAL A 332 19.73 -5.00 4.84
N ASP A 333 19.53 -5.87 3.90
CA ASP A 333 18.50 -5.78 2.86
C ASP A 333 17.16 -6.14 3.50
N ASN A 334 16.39 -5.12 3.92
CA ASN A 334 15.19 -5.29 4.73
C ASN A 334 13.97 -5.77 3.92
N ASP A 335 13.86 -5.38 2.67
CA ASP A 335 12.75 -5.73 1.77
C ASP A 335 13.08 -6.88 0.80
N MET A 336 14.32 -7.36 0.84
CA MET A 336 14.78 -8.54 0.08
C MET A 336 14.76 -8.31 -1.44
N ASP A 337 15.10 -7.13 -1.88
CA ASP A 337 15.18 -6.79 -3.30
C ASP A 337 16.58 -6.99 -3.90
N GLY A 338 17.57 -7.28 -3.05
CA GLY A 338 18.95 -7.57 -3.45
C GLY A 338 19.90 -6.39 -3.37
N ILE A 339 19.44 -5.26 -2.86
CA ILE A 339 20.25 -4.09 -2.54
C ILE A 339 20.29 -3.94 -1.01
N VAL A 340 21.19 -3.17 -0.47
CA VAL A 340 21.37 -3.00 0.97
C VAL A 340 21.42 -1.52 1.29
N ASP A 341 20.61 -1.07 2.25
CA ASP A 341 20.60 0.29 2.75
C ASP A 341 20.25 1.34 1.67
N GLU A 342 19.26 1.09 0.80
CA GLU A 342 18.78 2.05 -0.21
C GLU A 342 18.24 3.32 0.42
N ARG A 343 18.43 4.44 -0.29
CA ARG A 343 18.18 5.75 0.29
C ARG A 343 17.45 6.68 -0.66
N ARG A 344 16.22 6.98 -0.36
CA ARG A 344 15.39 7.99 -1.05
C ARG A 344 15.87 9.44 -0.81
N ASP A 345 17.11 9.65 -0.46
CA ASP A 345 17.80 10.93 -0.33
C ASP A 345 19.30 10.78 -0.69
N GLY A 346 19.62 9.77 -1.49
CA GLY A 346 20.98 9.39 -1.88
C GLY A 346 21.63 10.35 -2.86
N GLY A 347 20.82 11.02 -3.66
CA GLY A 347 21.24 11.85 -4.78
C GLY A 347 21.78 11.03 -5.95
N SER A 348 22.09 11.67 -7.08
CA SER A 348 22.41 11.01 -8.36
C SER A 348 23.55 9.96 -8.35
N GLY A 349 24.42 9.99 -7.36
CA GLY A 349 25.53 9.03 -7.27
C GLY A 349 26.59 9.20 -8.37
N GLN A 350 27.10 8.09 -8.91
CA GLN A 350 28.15 8.06 -9.93
C GLN A 350 27.59 7.68 -11.29
N LEU A 351 27.93 8.43 -12.35
CA LEU A 351 27.60 8.05 -13.72
C LEU A 351 28.46 6.89 -14.22
N LEU A 352 27.82 5.81 -14.63
CA LEU A 352 28.44 4.65 -15.29
C LEU A 352 28.04 4.60 -16.77
N LEU A 353 29.03 4.41 -17.65
CA LEU A 353 28.84 4.36 -19.10
C LEU A 353 29.25 2.98 -19.64
N GLY A 354 28.36 2.38 -20.42
CA GLY A 354 28.56 1.10 -21.09
C GLY A 354 28.22 -0.11 -20.21
N HIS A 355 27.63 -1.14 -20.82
CA HIS A 355 27.15 -2.36 -20.15
C HIS A 355 28.18 -3.03 -19.25
N GLN A 356 29.48 -3.02 -19.64
CA GLN A 356 30.54 -3.66 -18.86
C GLN A 356 30.76 -2.96 -17.50
N ALA A 357 30.72 -1.61 -17.49
CA ALA A 357 30.88 -0.85 -16.25
C ALA A 357 29.67 -1.06 -15.32
N ILE A 358 28.47 -1.02 -15.89
CA ILE A 358 27.22 -1.28 -15.15
C ILE A 358 27.23 -2.66 -14.54
N LEU A 359 27.48 -3.73 -15.31
CA LEU A 359 27.51 -5.09 -14.79
C LEU A 359 28.63 -5.32 -13.76
N ALA A 360 29.78 -4.65 -13.90
CA ALA A 360 30.85 -4.73 -12.90
C ALA A 360 30.41 -4.15 -11.55
N TYR A 361 29.73 -3.03 -11.56
CA TYR A 361 29.18 -2.40 -10.35
C TYR A 361 28.10 -3.27 -9.71
N VAL A 362 27.10 -3.66 -10.46
CA VAL A 362 25.98 -4.49 -9.99
C VAL A 362 26.48 -5.81 -9.37
N ASN A 363 27.38 -6.54 -10.05
CA ASN A 363 27.92 -7.80 -9.53
C ASN A 363 28.76 -7.63 -8.24
N SER A 364 29.19 -6.42 -7.91
CA SER A 364 29.97 -6.15 -6.69
C SER A 364 29.16 -5.58 -5.55
N HIS A 365 27.97 -5.03 -5.80
CA HIS A 365 27.15 -4.34 -4.80
C HIS A 365 25.80 -5.00 -4.55
N TYR A 366 25.25 -5.75 -5.54
CA TYR A 366 23.91 -6.30 -5.48
C TYR A 366 23.91 -7.83 -5.34
N ASP A 367 22.90 -8.41 -4.69
CA ASP A 367 22.50 -9.79 -4.94
C ASP A 367 21.66 -9.85 -6.22
N VAL A 368 22.35 -10.06 -7.35
CA VAL A 368 21.75 -10.06 -8.69
C VAL A 368 20.54 -11.00 -8.82
N ARG A 369 20.55 -12.13 -8.11
CA ARG A 369 19.42 -13.10 -8.19
C ARG A 369 18.20 -12.56 -7.49
N GLN A 370 18.40 -11.88 -6.40
CA GLN A 370 17.35 -11.30 -5.59
C GLN A 370 16.78 -10.08 -6.31
N PHE A 371 17.66 -9.21 -6.84
CA PHE A 371 17.30 -8.06 -7.66
C PHE A 371 16.45 -8.46 -8.88
N GLU A 372 16.94 -9.40 -9.70
CA GLU A 372 16.18 -9.84 -10.90
C GLU A 372 14.83 -10.50 -10.56
N ARG A 373 14.67 -10.97 -9.35
CA ARG A 373 13.42 -11.54 -8.88
C ARG A 373 12.42 -10.50 -8.38
N ALA A 374 12.90 -9.48 -7.68
CA ALA A 374 12.09 -8.43 -7.08
C ALA A 374 11.78 -7.31 -8.07
N ILE A 375 12.81 -6.78 -8.71
CA ILE A 375 12.75 -5.60 -9.57
C ILE A 375 12.60 -5.98 -11.04
N GLY A 376 13.32 -6.99 -11.50
CA GLY A 376 13.30 -7.47 -12.88
C GLY A 376 14.68 -7.67 -13.47
N THR A 377 14.72 -8.31 -14.65
CA THR A 377 15.98 -8.68 -15.31
C THR A 377 16.78 -7.43 -15.68
N ILE A 378 18.02 -7.35 -15.24
CA ILE A 378 18.92 -6.19 -15.50
C ILE A 378 18.93 -5.80 -16.98
N ALA A 379 18.98 -6.78 -17.89
CA ALA A 379 19.01 -6.53 -19.34
C ALA A 379 17.75 -5.82 -19.88
N THR A 380 16.65 -5.81 -19.14
CA THR A 380 15.41 -5.15 -19.53
C THR A 380 15.23 -3.78 -18.89
N ARG A 381 16.05 -3.43 -17.88
CA ARG A 381 15.95 -2.14 -17.19
C ARG A 381 16.33 -0.98 -18.12
N PRO A 382 15.62 0.17 -18.02
CA PRO A 382 15.82 1.31 -18.92
C PRO A 382 17.26 1.83 -18.98
N ALA A 383 17.87 2.12 -17.82
CA ALA A 383 19.24 2.66 -17.77
C ALA A 383 20.29 1.68 -18.33
N TYR A 384 20.12 0.38 -18.11
CA TYR A 384 20.98 -0.64 -18.71
C TYR A 384 20.85 -0.64 -20.23
N ARG A 385 19.64 -0.56 -20.78
CA ARG A 385 19.41 -0.61 -22.24
C ARG A 385 20.01 0.57 -22.97
N VAL A 386 20.00 1.77 -22.37
CA VAL A 386 20.68 2.95 -22.94
C VAL A 386 22.18 2.96 -22.63
N ALA A 387 22.68 1.97 -21.87
CA ALA A 387 24.07 1.84 -21.45
C ALA A 387 24.62 3.08 -20.73
N ARG A 388 23.75 3.77 -19.98
CA ARG A 388 24.03 4.95 -19.17
C ARG A 388 23.22 4.87 -17.89
N TRP A 389 23.89 4.84 -16.74
CA TRP A 389 23.27 4.67 -15.45
C TRP A 389 23.90 5.55 -14.38
N TRP A 390 23.08 6.18 -13.57
CA TRP A 390 23.47 6.87 -12.36
C TRP A 390 23.25 5.94 -11.16
N THR A 391 24.27 5.72 -10.33
CA THR A 391 24.19 4.72 -9.26
C THR A 391 23.27 5.09 -8.08
N GLY A 392 22.73 6.29 -8.04
CA GLY A 392 21.71 6.69 -7.09
C GLY A 392 20.28 6.40 -7.56
N ASP A 393 20.10 5.96 -8.79
CA ASP A 393 18.92 5.30 -9.34
C ASP A 393 19.16 3.79 -9.19
N GLU A 394 18.92 3.27 -7.96
CA GLU A 394 19.37 1.94 -7.59
C GLU A 394 18.69 0.85 -8.40
N ASP A 395 17.42 1.01 -8.79
CA ASP A 395 16.68 0.02 -9.55
C ASP A 395 16.82 0.14 -11.08
N MET A 396 17.58 1.13 -11.58
CA MET A 396 17.93 1.36 -12.99
C MET A 396 16.76 1.75 -13.89
N ASP A 397 15.78 2.48 -13.40
CA ASP A 397 14.62 2.85 -14.21
C ASP A 397 14.58 4.33 -14.63
N TRP A 398 15.40 5.18 -14.02
CA TRP A 398 15.56 6.56 -14.46
C TRP A 398 16.35 6.65 -15.78
N VAL A 399 15.79 7.31 -16.76
CA VAL A 399 16.45 7.67 -18.03
C VAL A 399 16.05 9.08 -18.45
N ALA A 400 17.01 9.85 -18.96
CA ALA A 400 16.79 11.25 -19.32
C ALA A 400 15.62 11.46 -20.28
N GLU A 401 15.37 10.52 -21.18
CA GLU A 401 14.28 10.62 -22.15
C GLU A 401 12.88 10.57 -21.53
N LEU A 402 12.75 10.07 -20.31
CA LEU A 402 11.46 9.84 -19.64
C LEU A 402 11.32 10.61 -18.34
N SER A 403 12.42 10.80 -17.61
CA SER A 403 12.39 11.23 -16.21
C SER A 403 13.07 12.57 -15.95
N ASP A 404 13.89 13.10 -16.89
CA ASP A 404 14.63 14.36 -16.75
C ASP A 404 13.70 15.58 -16.93
N THR A 405 12.84 15.77 -15.91
CA THR A 405 11.73 16.74 -15.88
C THR A 405 11.98 17.92 -14.94
N GLY A 406 13.10 17.89 -14.22
CA GLY A 406 13.41 18.85 -13.17
C GLY A 406 12.68 18.62 -11.84
N ALA A 407 12.96 19.45 -10.87
CA ALA A 407 12.54 19.28 -9.47
C ALA A 407 11.03 19.34 -9.25
N ASP A 408 10.24 19.86 -10.20
CA ASP A 408 8.77 19.89 -10.10
C ASP A 408 8.10 18.67 -10.76
N GLY A 409 8.88 17.79 -11.42
CA GLY A 409 8.40 16.57 -12.04
C GLY A 409 7.60 16.78 -13.34
N VAL A 410 7.65 17.97 -13.97
CA VAL A 410 6.84 18.34 -15.13
C VAL A 410 7.69 18.86 -16.26
N PHE A 411 7.64 18.23 -17.43
CA PHE A 411 8.36 18.69 -18.61
C PHE A 411 7.95 20.10 -19.07
N GLY A 412 8.94 20.92 -19.46
CA GLY A 412 8.75 22.19 -20.13
C GLY A 412 8.45 23.36 -19.19
N THR A 413 8.86 23.27 -17.95
CA THR A 413 8.73 24.33 -16.94
C THR A 413 10.01 25.14 -16.77
N ASP A 414 11.12 24.70 -17.36
CA ASP A 414 12.47 25.32 -17.27
C ASP A 414 12.94 25.46 -15.81
N ASP A 415 12.61 24.50 -14.94
CA ASP A 415 13.00 24.52 -13.54
C ASP A 415 14.38 23.89 -13.29
N THR A 416 14.75 23.76 -12.02
CA THR A 416 16.09 23.25 -11.66
C THR A 416 16.22 21.77 -11.99
N GLY A 417 17.22 21.40 -12.80
CA GLY A 417 17.53 20.02 -13.18
C GLY A 417 16.90 19.60 -14.50
N GLU A 418 15.87 20.30 -15.00
CA GLU A 418 15.20 19.91 -16.25
C GLU A 418 16.15 19.89 -17.45
N GLY A 419 16.25 18.74 -18.13
CA GLY A 419 16.99 18.58 -19.39
C GLY A 419 18.51 18.55 -19.24
N ASP A 420 19.06 18.38 -18.03
CA ASP A 420 20.51 18.38 -17.81
C ASP A 420 21.14 16.97 -17.84
N GLY A 421 20.32 15.93 -17.87
CA GLY A 421 20.74 14.52 -17.91
C GLY A 421 21.32 14.00 -16.61
N ILE A 422 21.00 14.62 -15.48
CA ILE A 422 21.40 14.22 -14.14
C ILE A 422 20.15 14.05 -13.29
N PRO A 423 19.93 12.88 -12.67
CA PRO A 423 18.76 12.69 -11.78
C PRO A 423 18.72 13.77 -10.70
N THR A 424 17.57 14.42 -10.57
CA THR A 424 17.33 15.51 -9.62
C THR A 424 16.15 15.16 -8.73
N GLU A 425 16.25 15.42 -7.42
CA GLU A 425 15.17 15.18 -6.46
C GLU A 425 13.87 15.88 -6.93
N GLY A 426 12.79 15.09 -7.06
CA GLY A 426 11.49 15.52 -7.56
C GLY A 426 11.14 15.00 -8.95
N GLU A 427 12.12 14.49 -9.69
CA GLU A 427 11.90 13.81 -10.96
C GLU A 427 11.22 12.46 -10.78
N PRO A 428 10.41 12.01 -11.75
CA PRO A 428 9.86 10.66 -11.74
C PRO A 428 10.94 9.59 -11.71
N ASN A 429 10.72 8.52 -10.94
CA ASN A 429 11.61 7.37 -10.82
C ASN A 429 12.99 7.75 -10.26
N PHE A 430 13.01 8.63 -9.27
CA PHE A 430 14.25 9.00 -8.59
C PHE A 430 14.01 9.48 -7.16
N ASP A 431 14.84 9.03 -6.21
CA ASP A 431 14.82 9.41 -4.79
C ASP A 431 13.39 9.35 -4.20
N ARG A 432 12.83 10.45 -3.76
CA ARG A 432 11.54 10.50 -3.07
C ARG A 432 10.34 10.10 -3.92
N THR A 433 10.45 10.12 -5.21
CA THR A 433 9.37 9.73 -6.12
C THR A 433 9.44 8.25 -6.48
N ASP A 434 10.53 7.57 -6.11
CA ASP A 434 10.72 6.14 -6.27
C ASP A 434 10.65 5.39 -4.93
N LEU A 435 9.82 4.35 -4.90
CA LEU A 435 9.68 3.48 -3.74
C LEU A 435 10.69 2.34 -3.72
N ASN A 436 11.20 1.95 -4.88
CA ASN A 436 12.21 0.90 -4.99
C ASN A 436 13.59 1.36 -4.51
N GLU A 437 13.76 2.66 -4.25
CA GLU A 437 14.95 3.23 -3.65
C GLU A 437 14.83 3.39 -2.12
N SER A 438 14.06 2.54 -1.47
CA SER A 438 13.82 2.60 -0.02
C SER A 438 13.93 1.22 0.60
N ASP A 439 14.94 0.98 1.38
CA ASP A 439 15.16 -0.25 2.18
C ASP A 439 14.03 -0.42 3.22
N GLN A 440 12.86 -0.82 2.75
CA GLN A 440 11.61 -0.84 3.51
C GLN A 440 11.60 -1.92 4.58
N ILE A 441 11.22 -1.55 5.82
CA ILE A 441 11.17 -2.51 6.93
C ILE A 441 10.10 -3.59 6.79
N GLY A 442 9.08 -3.36 5.97
CA GLY A 442 8.04 -4.34 5.65
C GLY A 442 7.30 -4.91 6.85
N LEU A 443 6.81 -6.14 6.70
CA LEU A 443 6.14 -6.90 7.77
C LEU A 443 7.17 -7.43 8.78
N THR A 444 7.16 -6.91 10.02
CA THR A 444 8.12 -7.28 11.06
C THR A 444 7.55 -8.18 12.15
N GLY A 445 6.24 -8.40 12.19
CA GLY A 445 5.64 -9.28 13.19
C GLY A 445 4.21 -9.71 12.88
N PHE A 446 3.86 -10.90 13.34
CA PHE A 446 2.53 -11.49 13.20
C PHE A 446 2.14 -12.22 14.48
N LYS A 447 1.05 -11.80 15.12
CA LYS A 447 0.55 -12.36 16.38
C LYS A 447 -0.86 -12.90 16.21
N MET A 448 -1.00 -14.21 16.33
CA MET A 448 -2.28 -14.91 16.32
C MET A 448 -2.98 -14.81 17.68
N ASN A 449 -4.29 -14.76 17.66
CA ASN A 449 -5.10 -14.73 18.85
C ASN A 449 -6.43 -15.45 18.68
N ARG A 450 -6.83 -16.22 19.69
CA ARG A 450 -8.14 -16.83 19.75
C ARG A 450 -9.09 -15.90 20.53
N ILE A 451 -10.19 -15.50 19.90
CA ILE A 451 -11.21 -14.65 20.51
C ILE A 451 -12.07 -15.45 21.48
N ARG A 452 -12.40 -16.69 21.09
CA ARG A 452 -13.09 -17.66 21.92
C ARG A 452 -12.36 -19.00 21.89
N PRO A 453 -12.39 -19.79 22.97
CA PRO A 453 -11.91 -21.17 22.92
C PRO A 453 -12.65 -21.93 21.83
N GLY A 454 -11.93 -22.63 20.97
CA GLY A 454 -12.52 -23.55 20.00
C GLY A 454 -13.25 -24.69 20.70
N GLN A 455 -14.08 -25.40 19.95
CA GLN A 455 -14.83 -26.52 20.51
C GLN A 455 -13.91 -27.56 21.19
N GLY A 456 -14.15 -27.80 22.47
CA GLY A 456 -13.40 -28.78 23.26
C GLY A 456 -12.04 -28.31 23.80
N ASN A 457 -11.65 -27.09 23.61
CA ASN A 457 -10.42 -26.52 24.17
C ASN A 457 -10.69 -25.69 25.42
N PRO A 458 -9.89 -25.86 26.49
CA PRO A 458 -9.91 -24.96 27.62
C PRO A 458 -9.43 -23.57 27.20
N SER A 459 -9.92 -22.54 27.88
CA SER A 459 -9.41 -21.18 27.78
C SER A 459 -7.90 -21.16 28.09
N GLU A 460 -7.12 -20.59 27.21
CA GLU A 460 -5.68 -20.39 27.40
C GLU A 460 -5.35 -18.93 27.68
N GLU A 461 -4.17 -18.66 28.20
CA GLU A 461 -3.72 -17.29 28.49
C GLU A 461 -3.65 -16.42 27.21
N THR A 462 -3.47 -17.04 26.05
CA THR A 462 -3.48 -16.38 24.74
C THR A 462 -4.87 -15.98 24.25
N ASP A 463 -5.93 -16.55 24.85
CA ASP A 463 -7.29 -16.19 24.48
C ASP A 463 -7.60 -14.76 24.92
N ASN A 464 -8.30 -14.02 24.09
CA ASN A 464 -8.69 -12.62 24.34
C ASN A 464 -7.54 -11.58 24.34
N ILE A 465 -6.42 -11.88 23.72
CA ILE A 465 -5.29 -10.92 23.58
C ILE A 465 -5.66 -9.65 22.79
N VAL A 466 -6.73 -9.71 22.03
CA VAL A 466 -7.32 -8.57 21.32
C VAL A 466 -7.88 -7.50 22.25
N PHE A 467 -7.97 -7.78 23.51
CA PHE A 467 -8.30 -6.78 24.51
C PHE A 467 -7.04 -5.97 24.82
N PHE A 468 -6.88 -4.86 24.17
CA PHE A 468 -5.81 -3.90 24.41
C PHE A 468 -5.93 -3.27 25.80
N ASP A 469 -6.26 -4.08 26.79
CA ASP A 469 -6.54 -3.68 28.16
C ASP A 469 -5.23 -3.39 28.89
N ASP A 470 -4.99 -2.13 29.19
CA ASP A 470 -3.83 -1.68 29.95
C ASP A 470 -3.72 -2.37 31.33
N GLY A 471 -4.85 -2.70 31.95
CA GLY A 471 -4.91 -3.41 33.23
C GLY A 471 -4.32 -4.81 33.20
N LYS A 472 -4.22 -5.42 32.01
CA LYS A 472 -3.57 -6.72 31.79
C LYS A 472 -2.16 -6.62 31.20
N GLU A 473 -1.63 -5.42 31.10
CA GLU A 473 -0.31 -5.12 30.51
C GLU A 473 -0.17 -5.59 29.05
N TRP A 474 -1.26 -5.70 28.30
CA TRP A 474 -1.20 -6.14 26.89
C TRP A 474 -0.35 -5.24 26.00
N PRO A 475 -0.41 -3.90 26.08
CA PRO A 475 0.49 -3.04 25.29
C PRO A 475 1.96 -3.36 25.51
N LYS A 476 2.37 -3.62 26.77
CA LYS A 476 3.73 -4.02 27.12
C LYS A 476 4.10 -5.39 26.55
N ARG A 477 3.22 -6.39 26.69
CA ARG A 477 3.45 -7.75 26.17
C ARG A 477 3.56 -7.75 24.65
N LEU A 478 2.69 -7.02 23.95
CA LEU A 478 2.73 -6.88 22.49
C LEU A 478 3.97 -6.15 22.02
N TYR A 479 4.36 -5.06 22.71
CA TYR A 479 5.61 -4.37 22.40
C TYR A 479 6.83 -5.31 22.55
N GLN A 480 6.91 -6.07 23.63
CA GLN A 480 7.97 -7.05 23.85
C GLN A 480 7.98 -8.16 22.78
N PHE A 481 6.81 -8.59 22.33
CA PHE A 481 6.67 -9.57 21.26
C PHE A 481 7.18 -9.01 19.93
N PHE A 482 6.68 -7.86 19.50
CA PHE A 482 7.06 -7.25 18.22
C PHE A 482 8.49 -6.70 18.19
N THR A 483 9.14 -6.52 19.34
CA THR A 483 10.54 -6.12 19.47
C THR A 483 11.44 -7.23 19.99
N ALA A 484 11.00 -8.49 19.94
CA ALA A 484 11.83 -9.62 20.34
C ALA A 484 13.17 -9.61 19.58
N ARG A 485 14.26 -9.90 20.30
CA ARG A 485 15.62 -9.81 19.77
C ARG A 485 15.86 -10.69 18.55
N ASN A 486 15.29 -11.90 18.55
CA ASN A 486 15.32 -12.77 17.40
C ASN A 486 14.07 -12.48 16.54
N PRO A 487 14.22 -12.01 15.30
CA PRO A 487 13.07 -11.69 14.43
C PRO A 487 12.09 -12.86 14.23
N ALA A 488 12.56 -14.10 14.23
CA ALA A 488 11.68 -15.27 14.08
C ALA A 488 10.69 -15.43 15.25
N ASP A 489 11.00 -14.91 16.43
CA ASP A 489 10.14 -14.98 17.61
C ASP A 489 8.99 -13.94 17.57
N ARG A 490 8.96 -13.09 16.55
CA ARG A 490 7.91 -12.10 16.30
C ARG A 490 6.77 -12.63 15.43
N PHE A 491 6.82 -13.92 15.07
CA PHE A 491 5.88 -14.54 14.14
C PHE A 491 5.31 -15.83 14.74
N ASP A 492 4.01 -15.81 15.00
CA ASP A 492 3.28 -17.00 15.41
C ASP A 492 3.06 -17.96 14.24
N LYS A 493 2.84 -19.22 14.56
CA LYS A 493 2.49 -20.25 13.56
C LYS A 493 0.97 -20.29 13.35
N ALA A 494 0.55 -20.73 12.19
CA ALA A 494 -0.86 -21.02 11.92
C ALA A 494 -1.42 -22.04 12.92
N LEU A 495 -2.69 -21.86 13.28
CA LEU A 495 -3.38 -22.77 14.20
C LEU A 495 -3.69 -24.10 13.51
N MET A 496 -3.69 -25.17 14.29
CA MET A 496 -3.97 -26.53 13.83
C MET A 496 -5.46 -26.90 13.88
N LEU A 497 -6.24 -26.19 14.69
CA LEU A 497 -7.67 -26.45 14.94
C LEU A 497 -8.51 -25.25 14.51
N ASN A 498 -9.81 -25.44 14.51
CA ASN A 498 -10.79 -24.41 14.20
C ASN A 498 -10.98 -23.46 15.38
N TYR A 499 -10.99 -22.15 15.13
CA TYR A 499 -11.14 -21.14 16.15
C TYR A 499 -11.81 -19.87 15.60
N ASN A 500 -12.49 -19.16 16.48
CA ASN A 500 -12.77 -17.73 16.27
C ASN A 500 -11.49 -16.95 16.59
N ILE A 501 -10.91 -16.30 15.59
CA ILE A 501 -9.59 -15.71 15.68
C ILE A 501 -9.58 -14.24 15.32
N GLY A 502 -8.71 -13.51 16.00
CA GLY A 502 -8.18 -12.25 15.53
C GLY A 502 -6.66 -12.33 15.48
N PHE A 503 -6.06 -11.47 14.70
CA PHE A 503 -4.61 -11.41 14.62
C PHE A 503 -4.11 -9.98 14.44
N LEU A 504 -2.88 -9.77 14.92
CA LEU A 504 -2.18 -8.50 14.77
C LEU A 504 -0.99 -8.72 13.85
N PHE A 505 -0.76 -7.79 12.95
CA PHE A 505 0.45 -7.74 12.16
C PHE A 505 1.02 -6.34 12.17
N ALA A 506 2.33 -6.24 12.16
CA ALA A 506 3.01 -5.00 12.46
C ALA A 506 4.21 -4.75 11.56
N SER A 507 4.50 -3.46 11.35
CA SER A 507 5.71 -2.94 10.77
C SER A 507 6.38 -2.01 11.79
N GLY A 508 7.66 -2.23 12.03
CA GLY A 508 8.42 -1.46 13.02
C GLY A 508 9.25 -2.35 13.95
N PRO A 509 9.93 -1.75 14.94
CA PRO A 509 9.86 -0.32 15.28
C PRO A 509 10.50 0.58 14.22
N PHE A 510 9.98 1.80 14.08
CA PHE A 510 10.47 2.81 13.16
C PHE A 510 10.72 4.15 13.87
N ARG A 511 11.32 5.10 13.16
CA ARG A 511 11.62 6.43 13.66
C ARG A 511 10.56 7.43 13.21
N LEU A 512 10.02 8.23 14.16
CA LEU A 512 9.06 9.30 13.87
C LEU A 512 9.39 10.55 14.69
N PRO A 513 10.32 11.40 14.23
CA PRO A 513 10.69 12.63 14.93
C PRO A 513 9.53 13.63 15.02
N ALA A 514 9.62 14.56 15.96
CA ALA A 514 8.67 15.66 16.10
C ALA A 514 8.55 16.46 14.79
N GLY A 515 7.32 16.72 14.36
CA GLY A 515 7.00 17.44 13.12
C GLY A 515 7.17 16.61 11.83
N LYS A 516 7.62 15.37 11.91
CA LYS A 516 7.78 14.48 10.75
C LYS A 516 6.54 13.62 10.51
N ARG A 517 6.46 13.10 9.29
CA ARG A 517 5.41 12.21 8.81
C ARG A 517 6.05 10.96 8.21
N GLU A 518 5.45 9.82 8.47
CA GLU A 518 5.77 8.54 7.82
C GLU A 518 4.52 7.95 7.20
N ARG A 519 4.68 7.23 6.11
CA ARG A 519 3.60 6.59 5.37
C ARG A 519 3.66 5.08 5.53
N PHE A 520 2.46 4.51 5.67
CA PHE A 520 2.21 3.08 5.48
C PHE A 520 1.12 2.94 4.44
N SER A 521 1.39 2.19 3.39
CA SER A 521 0.40 1.86 2.38
C SER A 521 0.15 0.37 2.40
N LEU A 522 -1.13 -0.01 2.36
CA LEU A 522 -1.56 -1.40 2.43
C LEU A 522 -2.57 -1.70 1.33
N ALA A 523 -2.62 -2.94 0.91
CA ALA A 523 -3.67 -3.47 0.05
C ALA A 523 -4.51 -4.49 0.82
N LEU A 524 -5.82 -4.24 0.94
CA LEU A 524 -6.81 -5.26 1.27
C LEU A 524 -7.13 -5.99 -0.03
N ALA A 525 -6.74 -7.25 -0.15
CA ALA A 525 -6.82 -8.02 -1.38
C ALA A 525 -7.57 -9.34 -1.18
N TYR A 526 -8.23 -9.79 -2.24
CA TYR A 526 -8.92 -11.07 -2.29
C TYR A 526 -8.38 -11.96 -3.41
N GLY A 527 -8.38 -13.27 -3.16
CA GLY A 527 -8.14 -14.32 -4.16
C GLY A 527 -9.03 -15.52 -3.87
N ALA A 528 -9.53 -16.19 -4.91
CA ALA A 528 -10.35 -17.40 -4.76
C ALA A 528 -9.53 -18.57 -4.18
N ASP A 529 -8.21 -18.52 -4.34
CA ASP A 529 -7.26 -19.39 -3.67
C ASP A 529 -6.00 -18.59 -3.28
N LEU A 530 -5.08 -19.22 -2.54
CA LEU A 530 -3.88 -18.57 -2.04
C LEU A 530 -2.93 -18.12 -3.17
N GLU A 531 -2.85 -18.86 -4.27
CA GLU A 531 -1.97 -18.49 -5.39
C GLU A 531 -2.55 -17.29 -6.16
N GLU A 532 -3.85 -17.24 -6.34
CA GLU A 532 -4.52 -16.06 -6.90
C GLU A 532 -4.34 -14.83 -6.00
N LEU A 533 -4.48 -14.97 -4.68
CA LEU A 533 -4.22 -13.87 -3.75
C LEU A 533 -2.78 -13.36 -3.86
N ARG A 534 -1.79 -14.26 -3.89
CA ARG A 534 -0.37 -13.90 -4.09
C ARG A 534 -0.12 -13.17 -5.40
N ASN A 535 -0.75 -13.64 -6.47
CA ASN A 535 -0.63 -13.01 -7.79
C ASN A 535 -1.29 -11.63 -7.80
N THR A 536 -2.47 -11.49 -7.19
CA THR A 536 -3.14 -10.20 -7.00
C THR A 536 -2.22 -9.21 -6.28
N VAL A 537 -1.61 -9.62 -5.16
CA VAL A 537 -0.72 -8.75 -4.39
C VAL A 537 0.52 -8.33 -5.19
N ARG A 538 1.13 -9.23 -5.98
CA ARG A 538 2.27 -8.88 -6.84
C ARG A 538 1.91 -7.83 -7.91
N ILE A 539 0.76 -8.02 -8.57
CA ILE A 539 0.28 -7.06 -9.57
C ILE A 539 -0.02 -5.71 -8.91
N VAL A 540 -0.63 -5.74 -7.75
CA VAL A 540 -1.01 -4.55 -6.99
C VAL A 540 0.22 -3.78 -6.49
N GLN A 541 1.29 -4.47 -6.08
CA GLN A 541 2.56 -3.84 -5.75
C GLN A 541 3.14 -3.09 -6.94
N GLN A 542 3.14 -3.71 -8.11
CA GLN A 542 3.62 -3.07 -9.34
C GLN A 542 2.78 -1.84 -9.72
N ILE A 543 1.45 -1.94 -9.63
CA ILE A 543 0.54 -0.80 -9.86
C ILE A 543 0.84 0.33 -8.88
N TYR A 544 1.09 0.00 -7.61
CA TYR A 544 1.43 0.96 -6.57
C TYR A 544 2.76 1.67 -6.87
N ASN A 545 3.81 0.92 -7.16
CA ASN A 545 5.14 1.45 -7.49
C ASN A 545 5.11 2.34 -8.74
N ALA A 546 4.23 2.03 -9.70
CA ALA A 546 3.98 2.86 -10.89
C ALA A 546 2.99 4.02 -10.65
N ASN A 547 2.85 4.53 -9.42
CA ASN A 547 1.92 5.61 -9.07
C ASN A 547 0.49 5.38 -9.58
N TYR A 548 -0.03 4.15 -9.39
CA TYR A 548 -1.37 3.72 -9.82
C TYR A 548 -1.59 3.71 -11.33
N GLN A 549 -0.54 3.57 -12.10
CA GLN A 549 -0.67 3.28 -13.53
C GLN A 549 -0.95 1.79 -13.73
N PHE A 550 -1.81 1.49 -14.68
CA PHE A 550 -2.14 0.12 -15.05
C PHE A 550 -1.36 -0.30 -16.27
N ALA A 551 -1.00 -1.59 -16.36
CA ALA A 551 -0.34 -2.13 -17.51
C ALA A 551 -1.11 -1.82 -18.80
N VAL A 552 -0.39 -1.36 -19.81
CA VAL A 552 -0.94 -1.02 -21.12
C VAL A 552 -0.28 -1.90 -22.18
N PRO A 553 -0.98 -2.29 -23.24
CA PRO A 553 -0.35 -3.01 -24.33
C PRO A 553 0.75 -2.14 -24.98
N PRO A 554 1.80 -2.77 -25.56
CA PRO A 554 2.82 -2.06 -26.31
C PRO A 554 2.21 -1.09 -27.36
N PRO A 555 2.88 0.03 -27.69
CA PRO A 555 2.38 0.97 -28.67
C PRO A 555 2.02 0.28 -29.99
N GLN A 556 0.91 0.64 -30.57
CA GLN A 556 0.45 0.03 -31.83
C GLN A 556 1.39 0.41 -32.98
N PRO A 557 2.02 -0.56 -33.67
CA PRO A 557 2.87 -0.25 -34.80
C PRO A 557 2.04 0.31 -35.97
N LYS A 558 2.62 1.24 -36.71
CA LYS A 558 2.00 1.78 -37.92
C LYS A 558 2.19 0.78 -39.06
N VAL A 559 1.10 0.13 -39.46
CA VAL A 559 1.10 -0.87 -40.52
C VAL A 559 0.77 -0.24 -41.85
N THR A 560 1.55 -0.58 -42.89
CA THR A 560 1.29 -0.24 -44.30
C THR A 560 1.06 -1.53 -45.07
N ALA A 561 0.03 -1.56 -45.90
CA ALA A 561 -0.33 -2.70 -46.74
C ALA A 561 -0.29 -2.33 -48.23
N GLU A 562 0.42 -3.11 -49.02
CA GLU A 562 0.43 -3.05 -50.49
C GLU A 562 -0.24 -4.32 -51.04
N ALA A 563 -1.27 -4.14 -51.83
CA ALA A 563 -1.94 -5.26 -52.51
C ALA A 563 -1.40 -5.51 -53.92
N GLY A 564 -1.19 -6.78 -54.25
CA GLY A 564 -0.84 -7.26 -55.57
C GLY A 564 -1.72 -8.41 -56.05
N ASP A 565 -1.47 -8.94 -57.23
CA ASP A 565 -2.22 -10.09 -57.72
C ASP A 565 -1.89 -11.35 -56.91
N GLY A 566 -2.85 -11.79 -56.09
CA GLY A 566 -2.68 -12.96 -55.21
C GLY A 566 -1.78 -12.81 -53.98
N TRP A 567 -1.32 -11.57 -53.67
CA TRP A 567 -0.48 -11.32 -52.50
C TRP A 567 -0.77 -9.94 -51.86
N VAL A 568 -0.43 -9.82 -50.58
CA VAL A 568 -0.39 -8.57 -49.82
C VAL A 568 0.98 -8.47 -49.12
N ARG A 569 1.66 -7.35 -49.27
CA ARG A 569 2.86 -7.00 -48.52
C ARG A 569 2.47 -6.14 -47.34
N LEU A 570 2.87 -6.57 -46.14
CA LEU A 570 2.72 -5.78 -44.91
C LEU A 570 4.11 -5.26 -44.49
N SER A 571 4.15 -4.00 -44.09
CA SER A 571 5.33 -3.36 -43.50
C SER A 571 4.86 -2.61 -42.25
N TRP A 572 5.60 -2.67 -41.18
CA TRP A 572 5.33 -1.94 -39.95
C TRP A 572 6.59 -1.33 -39.39
N ASP A 573 6.41 -0.29 -38.54
CA ASP A 573 7.50 0.34 -37.81
C ASP A 573 7.83 -0.45 -36.52
N ASP A 574 8.86 0.02 -35.78
CA ASP A 574 9.36 -0.58 -34.55
C ASP A 574 8.81 0.11 -33.27
N ALA A 575 7.71 0.84 -33.37
CA ALA A 575 7.15 1.57 -32.23
C ALA A 575 6.84 0.65 -31.03
N ALA A 576 6.29 -0.55 -31.29
CA ALA A 576 6.00 -1.52 -30.25
C ALA A 576 7.26 -2.05 -29.53
N GLU A 577 8.40 -2.12 -30.24
CA GLU A 577 9.67 -2.62 -29.69
C GLU A 577 10.35 -1.64 -28.73
N ARG A 578 9.90 -0.38 -28.73
CA ARG A 578 10.44 0.71 -27.91
C ARG A 578 9.51 1.09 -26.75
N GLY A 579 8.35 0.45 -26.66
CA GLY A 579 7.41 0.70 -25.57
C GLY A 579 7.96 0.22 -24.25
N ILE A 580 7.89 1.08 -23.23
CA ILE A 580 8.14 0.70 -21.84
C ILE A 580 6.78 0.51 -21.18
N ASP A 581 6.56 -0.63 -20.54
CA ASP A 581 5.35 -0.85 -19.73
C ASP A 581 5.43 0.05 -18.49
N PRO A 582 4.42 0.91 -18.23
CA PRO A 582 4.46 1.87 -17.12
C PRO A 582 4.35 1.20 -15.73
N VAL A 583 3.96 -0.08 -15.67
CA VAL A 583 3.82 -0.82 -14.41
C VAL A 583 5.11 -1.53 -14.04
N THR A 584 5.73 -2.19 -15.01
CA THR A 584 6.96 -2.95 -14.78
C THR A 584 8.20 -2.12 -15.02
N LEU A 585 8.05 -0.94 -15.67
CA LEU A 585 9.14 -0.08 -16.14
C LEU A 585 10.18 -0.85 -16.96
N GLN A 586 9.73 -1.83 -17.73
CA GLN A 586 10.55 -2.70 -18.54
C GLN A 586 10.12 -2.67 -20.01
N TYR A 587 11.06 -3.00 -20.90
CA TYR A 587 10.76 -3.29 -22.29
C TYR A 587 10.29 -4.75 -22.38
N ASP A 588 9.00 -4.98 -22.26
CA ASP A 588 8.37 -6.29 -22.21
C ASP A 588 7.84 -6.79 -23.55
N PHE A 589 8.13 -6.06 -24.64
CA PHE A 589 7.76 -6.50 -25.98
C PHE A 589 8.42 -7.84 -26.33
N GLU A 590 7.61 -8.85 -26.72
CA GLU A 590 8.08 -10.20 -27.02
C GLU A 590 7.99 -10.58 -28.49
N GLY A 591 7.21 -9.87 -29.30
CA GLY A 591 7.13 -10.18 -30.73
C GLY A 591 5.84 -9.77 -31.40
N TYR A 592 5.72 -10.12 -32.69
CA TYR A 592 4.55 -9.86 -33.51
C TYR A 592 3.86 -11.13 -33.93
N ARG A 593 2.52 -11.13 -33.93
CA ARG A 593 1.68 -12.19 -34.50
C ARG A 593 0.77 -11.60 -35.56
N ILE A 594 0.76 -12.19 -36.74
CA ILE A 594 -0.08 -11.75 -37.87
C ILE A 594 -1.25 -12.70 -38.01
N TYR A 595 -2.44 -12.18 -37.90
CA TYR A 595 -3.69 -12.88 -38.15
C TYR A 595 -4.34 -12.38 -39.43
N ARG A 596 -5.16 -13.21 -40.05
CA ARG A 596 -6.02 -12.80 -41.16
C ARG A 596 -7.45 -13.28 -40.91
N SER A 597 -8.41 -12.56 -41.47
CA SER A 597 -9.81 -12.87 -41.38
C SER A 597 -10.51 -12.58 -42.71
N THR A 598 -11.60 -13.24 -43.00
CA THR A 598 -12.55 -12.89 -44.07
C THR A 598 -13.64 -11.98 -43.52
N ASP A 599 -13.77 -11.86 -42.19
CA ASP A 599 -14.69 -11.00 -41.49
C ASP A 599 -13.98 -9.72 -41.01
N PRO A 600 -14.45 -8.52 -41.39
CA PRO A 600 -13.86 -7.25 -40.91
C PRO A 600 -13.81 -7.09 -39.40
N GLU A 601 -14.71 -7.76 -38.67
CA GLU A 601 -14.75 -7.77 -37.20
C GLU A 601 -13.92 -8.89 -36.56
N PHE A 602 -13.15 -9.62 -37.36
CA PHE A 602 -12.24 -10.66 -36.91
C PHE A 602 -12.89 -11.77 -36.06
N ARG A 603 -14.13 -12.15 -36.36
CA ARG A 603 -14.83 -13.22 -35.63
C ARG A 603 -14.38 -14.63 -36.02
N ASP A 604 -13.72 -14.80 -37.18
CA ASP A 604 -13.34 -16.07 -37.79
C ASP A 604 -11.83 -16.41 -37.80
N PRO A 605 -10.89 -15.65 -37.16
CA PRO A 605 -9.45 -15.88 -37.30
C PRO A 605 -9.01 -17.28 -36.79
N ARG A 606 -9.75 -17.86 -35.87
CA ARG A 606 -9.47 -19.20 -35.33
C ARG A 606 -9.66 -20.32 -36.36
N VAL A 607 -10.48 -20.08 -37.39
CA VAL A 607 -10.82 -21.07 -38.41
C VAL A 607 -9.90 -20.98 -39.61
N ILE A 608 -9.54 -19.77 -40.04
CA ILE A 608 -8.85 -19.51 -41.31
C ILE A 608 -7.35 -19.30 -41.20
N THR A 609 -6.82 -18.91 -40.04
CA THR A 609 -5.37 -18.84 -39.85
C THR A 609 -4.78 -20.22 -39.59
N THR A 610 -4.07 -20.75 -40.57
CA THR A 610 -3.34 -22.00 -40.42
C THR A 610 -1.97 -21.69 -39.85
N ALA A 611 -1.81 -21.90 -38.56
CA ALA A 611 -0.53 -21.61 -37.94
C ALA A 611 0.54 -22.65 -38.27
N ARG A 612 1.71 -22.15 -38.50
CA ARG A 612 2.96 -22.83 -38.13
C ARG A 612 3.37 -22.45 -36.70
N GLY A 613 2.57 -21.68 -35.97
CA GLY A 613 2.81 -21.27 -34.59
C GLY A 613 2.34 -22.31 -33.58
N THR A 614 3.00 -22.37 -32.44
CA THR A 614 2.79 -23.32 -31.33
C THR A 614 1.82 -22.80 -30.26
N GLY A 615 1.05 -21.76 -30.57
CA GLY A 615 0.12 -21.17 -29.60
C GLY A 615 -1.09 -22.05 -29.29
N PRO A 616 -1.64 -21.99 -28.08
CA PRO A 616 -2.85 -22.73 -27.72
C PRO A 616 -4.07 -22.18 -28.45
N LEU A 617 -5.09 -23.01 -28.53
CA LEU A 617 -6.33 -22.73 -29.28
C LEU A 617 -7.05 -21.43 -28.86
N GLY A 618 -6.81 -20.94 -27.64
CA GLY A 618 -7.42 -19.72 -27.11
C GLY A 618 -7.08 -18.45 -27.88
N ASN A 619 -5.82 -18.29 -28.30
CA ASN A 619 -5.35 -17.06 -28.98
C ASN A 619 -5.57 -17.09 -30.50
N GLY A 620 -6.20 -18.13 -31.03
CA GLY A 620 -6.20 -18.40 -32.46
C GLY A 620 -4.81 -18.86 -32.95
N ARG A 621 -4.74 -19.25 -34.23
CA ARG A 621 -3.46 -19.59 -34.83
C ARG A 621 -3.00 -18.45 -35.73
N PRO A 622 -1.88 -17.79 -35.45
CA PRO A 622 -1.40 -16.71 -36.31
C PRO A 622 -1.00 -17.23 -37.69
N ASN A 623 -1.16 -16.42 -38.71
CA ASN A 623 -0.68 -16.70 -40.07
C ASN A 623 0.86 -16.66 -40.12
N ALA A 624 1.47 -15.80 -39.32
CA ALA A 624 2.91 -15.71 -39.10
C ALA A 624 3.18 -15.23 -37.67
N GLN A 625 4.34 -15.62 -37.13
CA GLN A 625 4.82 -15.19 -35.82
C GLN A 625 6.29 -14.78 -35.93
N PHE A 626 6.63 -13.66 -35.32
CA PHE A 626 7.99 -13.14 -35.19
C PHE A 626 8.26 -12.95 -33.71
N ASP A 627 9.12 -13.75 -33.16
CA ASP A 627 9.41 -13.87 -31.75
C ASP A 627 10.82 -13.40 -31.43
N LEU A 628 11.01 -12.73 -30.28
CA LEU A 628 12.34 -12.38 -29.80
C LEU A 628 13.11 -13.66 -29.38
N LYS A 629 14.42 -13.67 -29.65
CA LYS A 629 15.28 -14.82 -29.27
C LYS A 629 15.85 -14.64 -27.86
N ASN A 630 14.98 -14.52 -26.88
CA ASN A 630 15.34 -14.31 -25.47
C ASN A 630 15.13 -15.55 -24.58
N GLY A 631 14.56 -16.63 -25.12
CA GLY A 631 14.28 -17.86 -24.37
C GLY A 631 12.99 -17.87 -23.57
N ILE A 632 12.24 -16.76 -23.54
CA ILE A 632 10.93 -16.66 -22.88
C ILE A 632 9.91 -17.43 -23.72
N LYS A 633 9.21 -18.36 -23.12
CA LYS A 633 8.22 -19.22 -23.78
C LYS A 633 7.17 -19.72 -22.78
N GLY A 634 5.96 -19.92 -23.26
CA GLY A 634 4.92 -20.59 -22.50
C GLY A 634 3.81 -19.66 -22.03
N PHE A 635 3.14 -20.02 -20.96
CA PHE A 635 2.04 -19.25 -20.42
C PHE A 635 2.54 -17.96 -19.75
N SER A 636 2.04 -16.82 -20.20
CA SER A 636 2.43 -15.50 -19.68
C SER A 636 1.97 -15.23 -18.25
N LYS A 637 1.17 -16.13 -17.65
CA LYS A 637 0.44 -15.96 -16.37
C LYS A 637 -0.66 -14.90 -16.43
N GLN A 638 -0.96 -14.38 -17.59
CA GLN A 638 -2.05 -13.40 -17.78
C GLN A 638 -3.26 -14.05 -18.45
N THR A 639 -4.41 -13.69 -17.97
CA THR A 639 -5.70 -14.05 -18.58
C THR A 639 -6.47 -12.75 -18.83
N VAL A 640 -6.80 -12.47 -20.09
CA VAL A 640 -7.58 -11.30 -20.47
C VAL A 640 -8.89 -11.79 -21.06
N GLU A 641 -10.02 -11.29 -20.55
CA GLU A 641 -11.37 -11.71 -20.95
C GLU A 641 -11.57 -13.24 -20.92
N GLY A 642 -11.00 -13.91 -19.92
CA GLY A 642 -11.08 -15.37 -19.77
C GLY A 642 -10.21 -16.18 -20.74
N VAL A 643 -9.34 -15.52 -21.50
CA VAL A 643 -8.41 -16.17 -22.43
C VAL A 643 -6.99 -16.14 -21.86
N ALA A 644 -6.39 -17.32 -21.69
CA ALA A 644 -5.01 -17.45 -21.26
C ALA A 644 -4.05 -17.03 -22.38
N TYR A 645 -3.11 -16.13 -22.06
CA TYR A 645 -2.07 -15.67 -22.99
C TYR A 645 -0.78 -16.47 -22.86
N TYR A 646 -0.18 -16.77 -24.00
CA TYR A 646 1.07 -17.51 -24.11
C TYR A 646 2.07 -16.73 -24.94
N LEU A 647 3.30 -16.65 -24.46
CA LEU A 647 4.46 -16.07 -25.12
C LEU A 647 5.11 -17.03 -26.09
#